data_48b13230efdeb7a737997e36231f03e0
#
_entry.id   48b13230efdeb7a737997e36231f03e0
#
_cell.length_a   1.000
_cell.length_b   1.000
_cell.length_c   1.000
_cell.angle_alpha   90.00
_cell.angle_beta   90.00
_cell.angle_gamma   90.00
#
_symmetry.space_group_name_H-M   'P 1'
#
loop_
_entity.id
_entity.type
_entity.pdbx_description
1 polymer ?
#
loop_
_entity_poly.entity_id
_entity_poly.type
_entity_poly.pdbx_seq_one_letter_code
_entity_poly.pdbx_strand_id
1 'polypeptide(L)'
;MSGEVFISEAEAANELMRLARKIAKHNKLYHAEDTPEISDADYDALVRRNNDLEEAFPHLVRENSPKKLIGAAVAASPLSKVAHEQRMMSLDNGFSDEDIAEWLARVRRFLNLDEYAPVAVTAEDKIDGLSCSLRYEKGELILAATRGDGQVGEDVTANVRMIGDIPASIKPSSLQGRGLGEGRTHNGSDMPLSPEGERGAIPDLFEIRGEVYMAKADFAGLNERLMDEGRVDAEAKGVEFDPEKIRQFANPRNAAAGSLRQKDANITAKRPLKFWAHGWGVHSDLPGETSLAVMTTIASWGVPVSPLVKRFETLDEMLAHYRHIEAERADLPYDIDGVVYKVDRLDWQHRLGFVAKAPRWAIAHKFPAEQAQTTLESIDIQVGRTGKLTPVGRLKPVTVGGVVVSNVTLHNRDEIGRLGVRPGDRVVIQRAGDVIPQVVDNLTREEQRDPYHFPDHCPECSSEAVAEEGEVDVRCTGGLICPAQRFQRLAHFVSRVALDIDGLGEKSIAEFIEAGWLESPADIFRLYQHRAEILAREGWQDKSVDNLLAAVEKKLQPDAARLLFGLGIRHIGSVTAKDLLKNFRTLPRLAEVGKAARDDEAVRDEITSIDGVGPTVAQALADFFHEPHNRAVWDDLLSEVSPPDYIVETRDSAVAGKTVVFTGKLETMSRDEAKAQAEALGAKASGSVSAKTDLVVAGPGAGSKAKKAAELGVEVIDEVAWAEIVAAAG
;
A
#
# COMPACT_ATOMS: atom_id res chain seq x y z
N MET A 1 26.70 2.40 -16.42
CA MET A 1 26.30 3.38 -17.47
C MET A 1 24.89 3.80 -17.15
N SER A 2 24.72 5.05 -16.67
CA SER A 2 23.40 5.63 -16.44
C SER A 2 22.64 5.64 -17.77
N GLY A 3 21.52 4.91 -17.84
CA GLY A 3 20.66 4.94 -19.02
C GLY A 3 20.16 6.37 -19.25
N GLU A 4 20.56 6.98 -20.35
CA GLU A 4 20.06 8.28 -20.76
C GLU A 4 18.54 8.18 -20.90
N VAL A 5 17.82 8.92 -20.09
CA VAL A 5 16.38 8.98 -20.08
C VAL A 5 15.96 9.91 -21.21
N PHE A 6 15.78 9.36 -22.42
CA PHE A 6 15.27 10.11 -23.59
C PHE A 6 13.75 10.30 -23.53
N ILE A 7 13.27 11.09 -22.55
CA ILE A 7 11.87 11.50 -22.52
C ILE A 7 11.76 13.01 -22.34
N SER A 8 10.69 13.60 -22.83
CA SER A 8 10.42 15.02 -22.64
C SER A 8 10.08 15.33 -21.17
N GLU A 9 10.28 16.57 -20.76
CA GLU A 9 9.96 17.04 -19.40
C GLU A 9 8.48 16.81 -19.03
N ALA A 10 7.57 16.97 -19.99
CA ALA A 10 6.14 16.73 -19.81
C ALA A 10 5.84 15.22 -19.59
N GLU A 11 6.51 14.35 -20.34
CA GLU A 11 6.41 12.89 -20.13
C GLU A 11 7.00 12.48 -18.79
N ALA A 12 8.15 13.03 -18.41
CA ALA A 12 8.76 12.78 -17.10
C ALA A 12 7.83 13.20 -15.95
N ALA A 13 7.18 14.37 -16.04
CA ALA A 13 6.23 14.84 -15.04
C ALA A 13 5.01 13.92 -14.90
N ASN A 14 4.47 13.44 -16.02
CA ASN A 14 3.36 12.49 -16.05
C ASN A 14 3.77 11.12 -15.50
N GLU A 15 4.96 10.64 -15.87
CA GLU A 15 5.48 9.37 -15.38
C GLU A 15 5.74 9.41 -13.87
N LEU A 16 6.34 10.49 -13.36
CA LEU A 16 6.54 10.70 -11.91
C LEU A 16 5.21 10.70 -11.14
N MET A 17 4.16 11.32 -11.69
CA MET A 17 2.84 11.26 -11.05
C MET A 17 2.27 9.84 -11.00
N ARG A 18 2.43 9.08 -12.09
CA ARG A 18 1.96 7.69 -12.18
C ARG A 18 2.73 6.80 -11.23
N LEU A 19 4.07 6.93 -11.19
CA LEU A 19 4.95 6.17 -10.30
C LEU A 19 4.65 6.45 -8.83
N ALA A 20 4.51 7.72 -8.45
CA ALA A 20 4.19 8.10 -7.07
C ALA A 20 2.88 7.47 -6.58
N ARG A 21 1.83 7.43 -7.43
CA ARG A 21 0.55 6.77 -7.10
C ARG A 21 0.70 5.25 -6.98
N LYS A 22 1.42 4.62 -7.92
CA LYS A 22 1.67 3.17 -7.87
C LYS A 22 2.46 2.78 -6.63
N ILE A 23 3.56 3.46 -6.35
CA ILE A 23 4.40 3.20 -5.18
C ILE A 23 3.60 3.40 -3.88
N ALA A 24 2.79 4.46 -3.77
CA ALA A 24 1.95 4.69 -2.59
C ALA A 24 0.90 3.58 -2.40
N LYS A 25 0.26 3.11 -3.49
CA LYS A 25 -0.67 1.98 -3.44
C LYS A 25 0.02 0.71 -2.93
N HIS A 26 1.16 0.35 -3.52
CA HIS A 26 1.86 -0.88 -3.16
C HIS A 26 2.50 -0.81 -1.77
N ASN A 27 2.93 0.36 -1.32
CA ASN A 27 3.33 0.59 0.08
C ASN A 27 2.19 0.26 1.06
N LYS A 28 0.98 0.71 0.76
CA LYS A 28 -0.19 0.43 1.61
C LYS A 28 -0.52 -1.06 1.64
N LEU A 29 -0.56 -1.72 0.49
CA LEU A 29 -0.85 -3.15 0.38
C LEU A 29 0.21 -4.00 1.09
N TYR A 30 1.49 -3.64 0.95
CA TYR A 30 2.61 -4.38 1.54
C TYR A 30 2.72 -4.18 3.06
N HIS A 31 2.67 -2.92 3.54
CA HIS A 31 2.96 -2.60 4.93
C HIS A 31 1.73 -2.50 5.84
N ALA A 32 0.55 -2.20 5.30
CA ALA A 32 -0.66 -2.00 6.10
C ALA A 32 -1.69 -3.14 5.98
N GLU A 33 -1.75 -3.78 4.81
CA GLU A 33 -2.79 -4.79 4.52
C GLU A 33 -2.21 -6.22 4.43
N ASP A 34 -0.87 -6.38 4.46
CA ASP A 34 -0.14 -7.66 4.29
C ASP A 34 -0.62 -8.47 3.06
N THR A 35 -1.03 -7.74 1.99
CA THR A 35 -1.56 -8.28 0.74
C THR A 35 -0.87 -7.65 -0.46
N PRO A 36 0.45 -7.86 -0.64
CA PRO A 36 1.19 -7.29 -1.76
C PRO A 36 0.63 -7.79 -3.10
N GLU A 37 0.49 -6.87 -4.06
CA GLU A 37 0.03 -7.17 -5.43
C GLU A 37 1.18 -7.25 -6.44
N ILE A 38 2.37 -6.83 -6.07
CA ILE A 38 3.60 -6.90 -6.89
C ILE A 38 4.75 -7.46 -6.07
N SER A 39 5.77 -7.97 -6.76
CA SER A 39 7.00 -8.44 -6.10
C SER A 39 7.82 -7.27 -5.53
N ASP A 40 8.68 -7.58 -4.55
CA ASP A 40 9.66 -6.61 -4.03
C ASP A 40 10.56 -6.07 -5.16
N ALA A 41 10.96 -6.92 -6.11
CA ALA A 41 11.76 -6.53 -7.26
C ALA A 41 11.03 -5.54 -8.17
N ASP A 42 9.72 -5.77 -8.45
CA ASP A 42 8.90 -4.85 -9.23
C ASP A 42 8.68 -3.53 -8.47
N TYR A 43 8.43 -3.63 -7.16
CA TYR A 43 8.33 -2.45 -6.31
C TYR A 43 9.64 -1.65 -6.32
N ASP A 44 10.77 -2.32 -6.16
CA ASP A 44 12.10 -1.69 -6.21
C ASP A 44 12.40 -1.10 -7.61
N ALA A 45 11.94 -1.76 -8.70
CA ALA A 45 12.05 -1.23 -10.05
C ALA A 45 11.24 0.07 -10.24
N LEU A 46 10.00 0.12 -9.69
CA LEU A 46 9.19 1.35 -9.69
C LEU A 46 9.88 2.48 -8.91
N VAL A 47 10.44 2.15 -7.74
CA VAL A 47 11.18 3.11 -6.90
C VAL A 47 12.44 3.59 -7.61
N ARG A 48 13.22 2.69 -8.22
CA ARG A 48 14.42 3.03 -9.00
C ARG A 48 14.06 3.96 -10.15
N ARG A 49 13.07 3.60 -10.97
CA ARG A 49 12.62 4.42 -12.08
C ARG A 49 12.17 5.82 -11.65
N ASN A 50 11.45 5.91 -10.51
CA ASN A 50 11.09 7.21 -9.93
C ASN A 50 12.34 8.02 -9.53
N ASN A 51 13.33 7.38 -8.91
CA ASN A 51 14.57 8.03 -8.49
C ASN A 51 15.38 8.54 -9.69
N ASP A 52 15.51 7.74 -10.75
CA ASP A 52 16.22 8.11 -11.99
C ASP A 52 15.59 9.35 -12.64
N LEU A 53 14.25 9.39 -12.68
CA LEU A 53 13.51 10.54 -13.21
C LEU A 53 13.65 11.78 -12.31
N GLU A 54 13.62 11.64 -11.00
CA GLU A 54 13.83 12.74 -10.07
C GLU A 54 15.26 13.29 -10.11
N GLU A 55 16.24 12.43 -10.40
CA GLU A 55 17.64 12.83 -10.58
C GLU A 55 17.86 13.55 -11.92
N ALA A 56 17.24 13.03 -13.00
CA ALA A 56 17.29 13.66 -14.31
C ALA A 56 16.54 15.00 -14.37
N PHE A 57 15.45 15.16 -13.58
CA PHE A 57 14.59 16.33 -13.54
C PHE A 57 14.36 16.84 -12.10
N PRO A 58 15.37 17.39 -11.41
CA PRO A 58 15.27 17.76 -9.98
C PRO A 58 14.19 18.77 -9.65
N HIS A 59 13.82 19.63 -10.62
CA HIS A 59 12.76 20.65 -10.45
C HIS A 59 11.34 20.06 -10.51
N LEU A 60 11.17 18.81 -10.95
CA LEU A 60 9.89 18.10 -10.95
C LEU A 60 9.64 17.30 -9.65
N VAL A 61 10.60 17.28 -8.73
CA VAL A 61 10.45 16.56 -7.43
C VAL A 61 9.35 17.19 -6.61
N ARG A 62 8.34 16.40 -6.27
CA ARG A 62 7.13 16.85 -5.55
C ARG A 62 7.26 16.66 -4.04
N GLU A 63 6.42 17.35 -3.27
CA GLU A 63 6.36 17.15 -1.80
C GLU A 63 5.96 15.74 -1.40
N ASN A 64 5.08 15.11 -2.18
CA ASN A 64 4.62 13.74 -1.98
C ASN A 64 5.48 12.71 -2.74
N SER A 65 6.74 13.02 -3.07
CA SER A 65 7.65 12.08 -3.69
C SER A 65 7.78 10.80 -2.85
N PRO A 66 7.72 9.61 -3.46
CA PRO A 66 7.99 8.34 -2.79
C PRO A 66 9.35 8.31 -2.08
N LYS A 67 10.32 9.09 -2.56
CA LYS A 67 11.65 9.25 -1.94
C LYS A 67 11.59 9.87 -0.53
N LYS A 68 10.51 10.58 -0.20
CA LYS A 68 10.29 11.23 1.11
C LYS A 68 9.42 10.41 2.07
N LEU A 69 8.74 9.36 1.58
CA LEU A 69 7.81 8.55 2.36
C LEU A 69 8.51 7.25 2.82
N ILE A 70 8.37 6.90 4.10
CA ILE A 70 8.81 5.61 4.66
C ILE A 70 7.58 4.83 5.10
N GLY A 71 7.51 3.56 4.68
CA GLY A 71 6.43 2.65 5.07
C GLY A 71 5.02 3.14 4.70
N ALA A 72 4.00 2.51 5.25
CA ALA A 72 2.61 2.94 5.16
C ALA A 72 2.14 3.48 6.51
N ALA A 73 1.27 4.49 6.49
CA ALA A 73 0.57 4.92 7.70
C ALA A 73 -0.14 3.72 8.33
N VAL A 74 0.03 3.53 9.63
CA VAL A 74 -0.60 2.42 10.36
C VAL A 74 -2.11 2.53 10.19
N ALA A 75 -2.70 1.56 9.49
CA ALA A 75 -4.14 1.45 9.29
C ALA A 75 -4.87 1.35 10.64
N ALA A 76 -6.21 1.36 10.64
CA ALA A 76 -6.99 1.17 11.86
C ALA A 76 -6.72 -0.24 12.44
N SER A 77 -5.74 -0.34 13.31
CA SER A 77 -5.35 -1.54 14.06
C SER A 77 -6.04 -1.54 15.43
N PRO A 78 -6.38 -2.72 15.98
CA PRO A 78 -6.87 -2.84 17.35
C PRO A 78 -5.80 -2.58 18.42
N LEU A 79 -4.50 -2.50 18.02
CA LEU A 79 -3.37 -2.23 18.90
C LEU A 79 -3.14 -0.71 19.04
N SER A 80 -2.65 -0.28 20.19
CA SER A 80 -2.31 1.12 20.45
C SER A 80 -1.12 1.55 19.58
N LYS A 81 -1.05 2.84 19.26
CA LYS A 81 0.04 3.40 18.46
C LYS A 81 1.13 3.96 19.37
N VAL A 82 2.37 3.75 18.96
CA VAL A 82 3.58 4.22 19.65
C VAL A 82 4.43 5.04 18.69
N ALA A 83 4.78 6.27 19.08
CA ALA A 83 5.75 7.07 18.33
C ALA A 83 7.18 6.61 18.66
N HIS A 84 7.99 6.36 17.62
CA HIS A 84 9.41 6.08 17.78
C HIS A 84 10.17 7.38 18.10
N GLU A 85 10.89 7.39 19.20
CA GLU A 85 11.73 8.54 19.61
C GLU A 85 12.88 8.75 18.61
N GLN A 86 13.47 7.67 18.13
CA GLN A 86 14.38 7.67 17.00
C GLN A 86 13.77 6.87 15.84
N ARG A 87 13.60 7.52 14.69
CA ARG A 87 12.96 6.93 13.51
C ARG A 87 13.56 5.57 13.12
N MET A 88 12.73 4.58 12.81
CA MET A 88 13.14 3.29 12.24
C MET A 88 13.25 3.43 10.73
N MET A 89 14.50 3.56 10.25
CA MET A 89 14.81 3.81 8.84
C MET A 89 14.68 2.53 7.99
N SER A 90 14.48 2.71 6.69
CA SER A 90 14.70 1.66 5.69
C SER A 90 16.18 1.58 5.31
N LEU A 91 16.55 0.63 4.45
CA LEU A 91 17.88 0.54 3.86
C LEU A 91 17.79 0.84 2.36
N ASP A 92 18.84 1.42 1.80
CA ASP A 92 19.02 1.44 0.36
C ASP A 92 19.35 0.02 -0.12
N ASN A 93 18.93 -0.33 -1.34
CA ASN A 93 19.16 -1.65 -1.93
C ASN A 93 20.24 -1.59 -3.00
N GLY A 94 21.13 -2.58 -2.98
CA GLY A 94 22.02 -2.95 -4.06
C GLY A 94 21.63 -4.33 -4.61
N PHE A 95 21.75 -4.54 -5.91
CA PHE A 95 21.37 -5.77 -6.59
C PHE A 95 22.53 -6.39 -7.36
N SER A 96 23.66 -5.71 -7.42
CA SER A 96 24.87 -6.14 -8.10
C SER A 96 26.11 -5.85 -7.28
N ASP A 97 27.21 -6.53 -7.61
CA ASP A 97 28.51 -6.29 -7.01
C ASP A 97 28.96 -4.84 -7.23
N GLU A 98 28.62 -4.26 -8.40
CA GLU A 98 28.91 -2.88 -8.77
C GLU A 98 28.18 -1.88 -7.87
N ASP A 99 26.93 -2.14 -7.49
CA ASP A 99 26.17 -1.28 -6.57
C ASP A 99 26.86 -1.20 -5.20
N ILE A 100 27.40 -2.31 -4.72
CA ILE A 100 28.13 -2.37 -3.44
C ILE A 100 29.49 -1.66 -3.54
N ALA A 101 30.20 -1.87 -4.65
CA ALA A 101 31.46 -1.15 -4.93
C ALA A 101 31.25 0.36 -4.96
N GLU A 102 30.18 0.81 -5.62
CA GLU A 102 29.81 2.24 -5.69
C GLU A 102 29.40 2.79 -4.33
N TRP A 103 28.64 2.03 -3.52
CA TRP A 103 28.32 2.42 -2.16
C TRP A 103 29.58 2.64 -1.32
N LEU A 104 30.55 1.72 -1.36
CA LEU A 104 31.85 1.90 -0.67
C LEU A 104 32.61 3.13 -1.19
N ALA A 105 32.59 3.37 -2.49
CA ALA A 105 33.21 4.55 -3.08
C ALA A 105 32.53 5.85 -2.60
N ARG A 106 31.17 5.86 -2.48
CA ARG A 106 30.42 6.99 -1.89
C ARG A 106 30.79 7.21 -0.43
N VAL A 107 30.92 6.14 0.37
CA VAL A 107 31.36 6.22 1.77
C VAL A 107 32.74 6.86 1.87
N ARG A 108 33.74 6.39 1.07
CA ARG A 108 35.11 6.96 1.05
C ARG A 108 35.09 8.43 0.68
N ARG A 109 34.39 8.80 -0.39
CA ARG A 109 34.27 10.22 -0.83
C ARG A 109 33.66 11.10 0.25
N PHE A 110 32.59 10.65 0.88
CA PHE A 110 31.92 11.44 1.92
C PHE A 110 32.81 11.66 3.15
N LEU A 111 33.60 10.65 3.54
CA LEU A 111 34.54 10.72 4.66
C LEU A 111 35.86 11.40 4.30
N ASN A 112 36.05 11.77 3.03
CA ASN A 112 37.31 12.30 2.48
C ASN A 112 38.50 11.36 2.70
N LEU A 113 38.27 10.09 2.41
CA LEU A 113 39.30 9.04 2.44
C LEU A 113 39.87 8.81 1.04
N ASP A 114 41.10 8.25 0.98
CA ASP A 114 41.68 7.80 -0.28
C ASP A 114 40.84 6.70 -0.94
N GLU A 115 40.91 6.60 -2.26
CA GLU A 115 40.11 5.67 -3.07
C GLU A 115 40.21 4.21 -2.58
N TYR A 116 41.37 3.81 -2.10
CA TYR A 116 41.67 2.45 -1.62
C TYR A 116 41.76 2.34 -0.10
N ALA A 117 41.39 3.39 0.63
CA ALA A 117 41.41 3.34 2.08
C ALA A 117 40.51 2.21 2.60
N PRO A 118 40.99 1.39 3.57
CA PRO A 118 40.13 0.34 4.14
C PRO A 118 38.95 0.92 4.87
N VAL A 119 37.76 0.39 4.60
CA VAL A 119 36.52 0.71 5.30
C VAL A 119 36.02 -0.58 5.91
N ALA A 120 36.21 -0.72 7.22
CA ALA A 120 35.67 -1.87 7.94
C ALA A 120 34.15 -1.86 7.91
N VAL A 121 33.57 -2.99 7.54
CA VAL A 121 32.13 -3.19 7.34
C VAL A 121 31.73 -4.46 8.07
N THR A 122 30.60 -4.42 8.80
CA THR A 122 29.92 -5.64 9.24
C THR A 122 28.93 -6.09 8.18
N ALA A 123 28.85 -7.39 7.95
CA ALA A 123 27.85 -8.05 7.12
C ALA A 123 26.97 -8.91 8.00
N GLU A 124 25.67 -8.83 7.83
CA GLU A 124 24.67 -9.62 8.54
C GLU A 124 23.63 -10.15 7.56
N ASP A 125 23.04 -11.30 7.85
CA ASP A 125 21.95 -11.88 7.09
C ASP A 125 20.71 -10.99 7.18
N LYS A 126 20.12 -10.68 6.02
CA LYS A 126 18.89 -9.90 5.93
C LYS A 126 17.69 -10.82 6.10
N ILE A 127 17.23 -10.92 7.34
CA ILE A 127 16.13 -11.82 7.72
C ILE A 127 14.82 -11.30 7.15
N ASP A 128 14.03 -12.19 6.58
CA ASP A 128 12.70 -11.88 6.08
C ASP A 128 11.64 -12.12 7.16
N GLY A 129 11.33 -11.07 7.92
CA GLY A 129 10.43 -11.10 9.06
C GLY A 129 9.68 -9.80 9.26
N LEU A 130 9.41 -9.45 10.51
CA LEU A 130 8.77 -8.20 10.93
C LEU A 130 9.70 -7.42 11.87
N SER A 131 10.10 -6.22 11.44
CA SER A 131 10.97 -5.36 12.25
C SER A 131 10.28 -4.90 13.53
N CYS A 132 10.98 -5.04 14.65
CA CYS A 132 10.52 -4.71 15.99
C CYS A 132 11.59 -3.95 16.78
N SER A 133 11.18 -2.95 17.54
CA SER A 133 12.01 -2.29 18.54
C SER A 133 11.65 -2.78 19.94
N LEU A 134 12.68 -3.01 20.77
CA LEU A 134 12.58 -3.48 22.15
C LEU A 134 13.24 -2.42 23.05
N ARG A 135 12.48 -1.72 23.83
CA ARG A 135 12.98 -0.69 24.75
C ARG A 135 13.16 -1.25 26.14
N TYR A 136 14.41 -1.23 26.61
CA TYR A 136 14.78 -1.60 27.96
C TYR A 136 15.11 -0.34 28.76
N GLU A 137 14.53 -0.24 29.97
CA GLU A 137 14.90 0.77 30.96
C GLU A 137 15.44 0.08 32.20
N LYS A 138 16.64 0.45 32.63
CA LYS A 138 17.36 -0.21 33.73
C LYS A 138 17.41 -1.74 33.60
N GLY A 139 17.51 -2.19 32.36
CA GLY A 139 17.55 -3.60 32.00
C GLY A 139 16.20 -4.30 31.89
N GLU A 140 15.06 -3.69 32.22
CA GLU A 140 13.74 -4.29 32.09
C GLU A 140 13.05 -3.89 30.79
N LEU A 141 12.44 -4.87 30.08
CA LEU A 141 11.66 -4.63 28.86
C LEU A 141 10.37 -3.88 29.21
N ILE A 142 10.30 -2.61 28.83
CA ILE A 142 9.13 -1.75 29.13
C ILE A 142 8.22 -1.56 27.93
N LEU A 143 8.76 -1.55 26.71
CA LEU A 143 8.01 -1.27 25.49
C LEU A 143 8.58 -2.08 24.33
N ALA A 144 7.69 -2.63 23.51
CA ALA A 144 8.03 -3.16 22.20
C ALA A 144 7.07 -2.61 21.13
N ALA A 145 7.59 -2.20 19.98
CA ALA A 145 6.79 -1.63 18.92
C ALA A 145 7.21 -2.16 17.55
N THR A 146 6.24 -2.34 16.63
CA THR A 146 6.53 -2.61 15.23
C THR A 146 7.09 -1.37 14.54
N ARG A 147 7.77 -1.52 13.40
CA ARG A 147 8.31 -0.38 12.64
C ARG A 147 7.25 0.61 12.21
N GLY A 148 6.06 0.12 11.77
CA GLY A 148 5.02 0.95 11.19
C GLY A 148 5.52 1.76 9.98
N ASP A 149 5.26 3.07 9.97
CA ASP A 149 5.76 4.02 8.95
C ASP A 149 7.17 4.55 9.27
N GLY A 150 7.82 3.97 10.26
CA GLY A 150 9.13 4.38 10.76
C GLY A 150 9.08 5.52 11.79
N GLN A 151 7.97 6.26 11.91
CA GLN A 151 7.74 7.27 12.95
C GLN A 151 6.76 6.77 14.02
N VAL A 152 5.73 6.03 13.57
CA VAL A 152 4.69 5.48 14.44
C VAL A 152 4.54 4.00 14.14
N GLY A 153 4.67 3.16 15.17
CA GLY A 153 4.44 1.73 15.13
C GLY A 153 3.22 1.32 15.98
N GLU A 154 2.99 0.02 16.08
CA GLU A 154 1.98 -0.59 16.94
C GLU A 154 2.64 -1.12 18.21
N ASP A 155 2.02 -0.91 19.37
CA ASP A 155 2.45 -1.48 20.64
C ASP A 155 2.18 -2.99 20.64
N VAL A 156 3.25 -3.74 20.62
CA VAL A 156 3.26 -5.21 20.67
C VAL A 156 3.92 -5.76 21.94
N THR A 157 4.03 -4.93 22.98
CA THR A 157 4.75 -5.27 24.22
C THR A 157 4.23 -6.55 24.85
N ALA A 158 2.92 -6.70 24.97
CA ALA A 158 2.31 -7.90 25.53
C ALA A 158 2.61 -9.16 24.70
N ASN A 159 2.63 -9.03 23.37
CA ASN A 159 2.90 -10.10 22.42
C ASN A 159 4.38 -10.50 22.45
N VAL A 160 5.27 -9.52 22.44
CA VAL A 160 6.73 -9.74 22.48
C VAL A 160 7.16 -10.48 23.76
N ARG A 161 6.53 -10.19 24.88
CA ARG A 161 6.80 -10.93 26.14
C ARG A 161 6.47 -12.41 26.09
N MET A 162 5.69 -12.85 25.10
CA MET A 162 5.38 -14.26 24.84
C MET A 162 6.43 -14.95 23.97
N ILE A 163 7.40 -14.23 23.41
CA ILE A 163 8.47 -14.79 22.57
C ILE A 163 9.62 -15.20 23.47
N GLY A 164 9.89 -16.50 23.55
CA GLY A 164 10.88 -17.07 24.47
C GLY A 164 12.32 -16.59 24.25
N ASP A 165 12.65 -16.18 23.03
CA ASP A 165 13.97 -15.68 22.66
C ASP A 165 14.25 -14.26 23.17
N ILE A 166 13.20 -13.50 23.52
CA ILE A 166 13.33 -12.11 23.98
C ILE A 166 13.32 -12.06 25.50
N PRO A 167 14.44 -11.71 26.15
CA PRO A 167 14.49 -11.64 27.58
C PRO A 167 13.63 -10.50 28.13
N ALA A 168 12.81 -10.78 29.13
CA ALA A 168 12.06 -9.74 29.84
C ALA A 168 12.98 -8.77 30.60
N SER A 169 14.19 -9.24 30.96
CA SER A 169 15.22 -8.45 31.64
C SER A 169 16.60 -8.84 31.07
N ILE A 170 17.34 -7.83 30.60
CA ILE A 170 18.74 -8.00 30.16
C ILE A 170 19.68 -7.89 31.36
N LYS A 171 20.72 -8.72 31.40
CA LYS A 171 21.70 -8.74 32.46
C LYS A 171 23.09 -9.00 31.91
N PRO A 172 24.16 -8.38 32.44
CA PRO A 172 25.52 -8.73 32.07
C PRO A 172 25.75 -10.23 32.33
N SER A 173 26.12 -10.99 31.30
CA SER A 173 26.45 -12.40 31.49
C SER A 173 27.71 -12.53 32.31
N SER A 174 27.62 -13.15 33.48
CA SER A 174 28.76 -13.76 34.10
C SER A 174 29.10 -15.00 33.26
N LEU A 175 30.20 -14.97 32.53
CA LEU A 175 30.71 -16.10 31.76
C LEU A 175 31.01 -17.28 32.74
N GLN A 176 30.00 -18.11 33.04
CA GLN A 176 30.18 -19.48 33.50
C GLN A 176 29.67 -20.41 32.40
N GLY A 177 30.63 -21.02 31.71
CA GLY A 177 30.64 -22.18 30.86
C GLY A 177 29.27 -22.83 30.54
N ARG A 178 28.74 -22.55 29.36
CA ARG A 178 28.06 -23.59 28.57
C ARG A 178 28.83 -23.76 27.27
N GLY A 179 29.49 -24.92 27.18
CA GLY A 179 30.28 -25.32 26.01
C GLY A 179 29.46 -25.26 24.75
N LEU A 180 29.99 -24.55 23.80
CA LEU A 180 29.65 -24.72 22.38
C LEU A 180 30.11 -26.16 22.04
N GLY A 181 29.19 -26.94 21.48
CA GLY A 181 29.42 -28.32 21.10
C GLY A 181 30.66 -28.46 20.20
N GLU A 182 31.44 -29.49 20.51
CA GLU A 182 32.63 -29.88 19.81
C GLU A 182 32.37 -30.08 18.31
N GLY A 183 32.96 -29.24 17.49
CA GLY A 183 32.94 -29.33 16.01
C GLY A 183 34.20 -28.69 15.41
N ARG A 184 35.29 -29.50 15.40
CA ARG A 184 36.48 -29.41 14.53
C ARG A 184 37.16 -28.05 14.31
N THR A 185 38.33 -27.96 14.86
CA THR A 185 39.41 -27.02 14.61
C THR A 185 39.75 -26.81 13.14
N HIS A 186 39.72 -25.54 12.68
CA HIS A 186 40.66 -25.06 11.68
C HIS A 186 41.21 -23.68 12.09
N ASN A 187 42.53 -23.58 11.99
CA ASN A 187 43.40 -22.46 12.34
C ASN A 187 42.95 -21.13 11.74
N GLY A 188 42.91 -20.09 12.56
CA GLY A 188 42.84 -18.72 12.10
C GLY A 188 42.93 -17.73 13.26
N SER A 189 44.16 -17.22 13.51
CA SER A 189 44.54 -16.00 14.23
C SER A 189 43.76 -15.61 15.50
N ASP A 190 44.38 -15.88 16.62
CA ASP A 190 44.11 -15.28 17.92
C ASP A 190 44.13 -13.74 17.83
N MET A 191 42.98 -13.11 18.01
CA MET A 191 42.92 -11.69 18.33
C MET A 191 43.07 -11.48 19.83
N PRO A 192 43.92 -10.56 20.28
CA PRO A 192 44.13 -10.27 21.67
C PRO A 192 42.85 -9.65 22.27
N LEU A 193 42.36 -10.23 23.34
CA LEU A 193 41.36 -9.65 24.22
C LEU A 193 41.88 -8.32 24.76
N SER A 194 41.14 -7.22 24.53
CA SER A 194 41.43 -5.91 25.11
C SER A 194 41.49 -5.96 26.63
N PRO A 195 42.33 -5.12 27.28
CA PRO A 195 42.51 -5.15 28.72
C PRO A 195 41.21 -4.83 29.49
N GLU A 196 41.11 -5.41 30.65
CA GLU A 196 40.05 -5.27 31.64
C GLU A 196 39.70 -3.80 31.94
N GLY A 197 38.74 -3.30 31.18
CA GLY A 197 37.99 -2.08 31.48
C GLY A 197 36.53 -2.45 31.65
N GLU A 198 35.95 -2.06 32.76
CA GLU A 198 34.60 -2.22 33.28
C GLU A 198 33.61 -2.94 32.31
N ARG A 199 33.34 -4.23 32.57
CA ARG A 199 32.40 -5.05 31.82
C ARG A 199 31.03 -4.39 31.87
N GLY A 200 30.59 -3.92 30.68
CA GLY A 200 29.52 -3.03 30.41
C GLY A 200 28.35 -3.06 31.37
N ALA A 201 28.25 -2.03 32.18
CA ALA A 201 27.02 -1.72 32.87
C ALA A 201 25.89 -1.62 31.86
N ILE A 202 24.72 -2.15 32.21
CA ILE A 202 23.56 -1.99 31.36
C ILE A 202 23.18 -0.51 31.36
N PRO A 203 23.04 0.13 30.18
CA PRO A 203 22.61 1.52 30.10
C PRO A 203 21.23 1.72 30.77
N ASP A 204 21.01 2.88 31.37
CA ASP A 204 19.70 3.19 31.98
C ASP A 204 18.56 3.12 30.95
N LEU A 205 18.84 3.44 29.69
CA LEU A 205 17.96 3.31 28.56
C LEU A 205 18.69 2.68 27.38
N PHE A 206 18.13 1.61 26.79
CA PHE A 206 18.63 1.03 25.56
C PHE A 206 17.51 0.42 24.71
N GLU A 207 17.37 0.87 23.48
CA GLU A 207 16.45 0.32 22.48
C GLU A 207 17.19 -0.64 21.57
N ILE A 208 16.84 -1.92 21.60
CA ILE A 208 17.34 -2.95 20.69
C ILE A 208 16.38 -3.06 19.51
N ARG A 209 16.91 -3.11 18.29
CA ARG A 209 16.15 -3.32 17.07
C ARG A 209 16.50 -4.66 16.48
N GLY A 210 15.48 -5.36 15.99
CA GLY A 210 15.66 -6.68 15.44
C GLY A 210 14.49 -7.09 14.56
N GLU A 211 14.54 -8.33 14.11
CA GLU A 211 13.52 -8.94 13.28
C GLU A 211 12.85 -10.09 14.03
N VAL A 212 11.52 -10.03 14.14
CA VAL A 212 10.69 -11.16 14.60
C VAL A 212 10.38 -12.01 13.38
N TYR A 213 10.68 -13.30 13.47
CA TYR A 213 10.52 -14.23 12.34
C TYR A 213 9.96 -15.58 12.81
N MET A 214 9.57 -16.42 11.84
CA MET A 214 9.17 -17.80 12.07
C MET A 214 10.10 -18.73 11.30
N ALA A 215 10.60 -19.80 11.92
CA ALA A 215 11.43 -20.76 11.22
C ALA A 215 10.59 -21.57 10.21
N LYS A 216 11.24 -22.03 9.11
CA LYS A 216 10.59 -22.79 8.04
C LYS A 216 9.82 -24.00 8.54
N ALA A 217 10.44 -24.79 9.43
CA ALA A 217 9.80 -25.98 10.02
C ALA A 217 8.62 -25.61 10.94
N ASP A 218 8.76 -24.52 11.70
CA ASP A 218 7.72 -24.03 12.59
C ASP A 218 6.51 -23.49 11.82
N PHE A 219 6.76 -22.84 10.67
CA PHE A 219 5.72 -22.37 9.74
C PHE A 219 4.94 -23.53 9.14
N ALA A 220 5.62 -24.57 8.65
CA ALA A 220 4.96 -25.76 8.12
C ALA A 220 4.05 -26.41 9.18
N GLY A 221 4.58 -26.64 10.41
CA GLY A 221 3.81 -27.21 11.49
C GLY A 221 2.67 -26.29 11.99
N LEU A 222 2.77 -24.98 11.80
CA LEU A 222 1.67 -24.06 12.09
C LEU A 222 0.52 -24.23 11.13
N ASN A 223 0.79 -24.27 9.83
CA ASN A 223 -0.24 -24.46 8.81
C ASN A 223 -0.92 -25.83 8.92
N GLU A 224 -0.16 -26.89 9.24
CA GLU A 224 -0.73 -28.21 9.54
C GLU A 224 -1.71 -28.14 10.73
N ARG A 225 -1.32 -27.49 11.84
CA ARG A 225 -2.21 -27.33 12.99
C ARG A 225 -3.48 -26.56 12.66
N LEU A 226 -3.39 -25.50 11.86
CA LEU A 226 -4.57 -24.73 11.42
C LEU A 226 -5.54 -25.60 10.60
N MET A 227 -5.02 -26.47 9.75
CA MET A 227 -5.82 -27.43 9.00
C MET A 227 -6.50 -28.45 9.91
N ASP A 228 -5.77 -29.00 10.90
CA ASP A 228 -6.32 -29.96 11.85
C ASP A 228 -7.37 -29.33 12.78
N GLU A 229 -7.13 -28.13 13.27
CA GLU A 229 -8.10 -27.34 14.04
C GLU A 229 -9.37 -27.09 13.22
N GLY A 230 -9.24 -26.72 11.94
CA GLY A 230 -10.38 -26.56 11.03
C GLY A 230 -11.17 -27.85 10.80
N ARG A 231 -10.47 -29.00 10.71
CA ARG A 231 -11.11 -30.32 10.56
C ARG A 231 -11.91 -30.69 11.80
N VAL A 232 -11.30 -30.50 12.99
CA VAL A 232 -11.97 -30.77 14.28
C VAL A 232 -13.18 -29.85 14.47
N ASP A 233 -13.08 -28.59 14.09
CA ASP A 233 -14.19 -27.62 14.18
C ASP A 233 -15.35 -27.98 13.21
N ALA A 234 -15.03 -28.41 11.99
CA ALA A 234 -16.02 -28.88 11.02
C ALA A 234 -16.76 -30.15 11.52
N GLU A 235 -16.00 -31.11 12.10
CA GLU A 235 -16.57 -32.31 12.68
C GLU A 235 -17.46 -31.98 13.89
N ALA A 236 -17.05 -31.07 14.75
CA ALA A 236 -17.82 -30.62 15.91
C ALA A 236 -19.14 -29.92 15.52
N LYS A 237 -19.13 -29.22 14.38
CA LYS A 237 -20.30 -28.56 13.80
C LYS A 237 -21.17 -29.46 12.90
N GLY A 238 -20.72 -30.70 12.63
CA GLY A 238 -21.42 -31.63 11.75
C GLY A 238 -21.48 -31.20 10.28
N VAL A 239 -20.50 -30.39 9.82
CA VAL A 239 -20.38 -29.92 8.43
C VAL A 239 -19.23 -30.60 7.73
N GLU A 240 -19.30 -30.71 6.39
CA GLU A 240 -18.21 -31.26 5.59
C GLU A 240 -16.99 -30.35 5.67
N PHE A 241 -15.81 -30.96 5.90
CA PHE A 241 -14.55 -30.23 5.98
C PHE A 241 -14.12 -29.72 4.58
N ASP A 242 -13.96 -28.41 4.45
CA ASP A 242 -13.51 -27.75 3.23
C ASP A 242 -12.13 -27.12 3.48
N PRO A 243 -11.04 -27.70 2.96
CA PRO A 243 -9.68 -27.17 3.13
C PRO A 243 -9.50 -25.76 2.60
N GLU A 244 -10.24 -25.37 1.54
CA GLU A 244 -10.12 -24.04 0.92
C GLU A 244 -10.66 -22.91 1.80
N LYS A 245 -11.55 -23.25 2.74
CA LYS A 245 -12.08 -22.29 3.72
C LYS A 245 -11.15 -22.05 4.91
N ILE A 246 -10.11 -22.86 5.08
CA ILE A 246 -9.17 -22.70 6.17
C ILE A 246 -8.10 -21.68 5.77
N ARG A 247 -8.06 -20.59 6.49
CA ARG A 247 -7.08 -19.53 6.26
C ARG A 247 -5.70 -19.98 6.72
N GLN A 248 -4.84 -20.35 5.78
CA GLN A 248 -3.42 -20.61 6.00
C GLN A 248 -2.58 -19.35 5.75
N PHE A 249 -1.39 -19.32 6.32
CA PHE A 249 -0.42 -18.28 5.99
C PHE A 249 0.33 -18.65 4.70
N ALA A 250 0.58 -17.64 3.87
CA ALA A 250 1.23 -17.84 2.57
C ALA A 250 2.74 -18.10 2.71
N ASN A 251 3.40 -17.52 3.72
CA ASN A 251 4.84 -17.62 3.94
C ASN A 251 5.20 -17.37 5.42
N PRO A 252 6.44 -17.70 5.85
CA PRO A 252 6.91 -17.50 7.22
C PRO A 252 6.83 -16.05 7.71
N ARG A 253 7.13 -15.08 6.84
CA ARG A 253 7.06 -13.64 7.15
C ARG A 253 5.63 -13.21 7.51
N ASN A 254 4.64 -13.56 6.66
CA ASN A 254 3.24 -13.23 6.92
C ASN A 254 2.71 -13.95 8.17
N ALA A 255 3.19 -15.19 8.40
CA ALA A 255 2.88 -15.93 9.61
C ALA A 255 3.46 -15.23 10.86
N ALA A 256 4.69 -14.72 10.80
CA ALA A 256 5.30 -13.97 11.88
C ALA A 256 4.56 -12.65 12.13
N ALA A 257 4.31 -11.85 11.09
CA ALA A 257 3.59 -10.58 11.18
C ALA A 257 2.17 -10.76 11.74
N GLY A 258 1.39 -11.70 11.19
CA GLY A 258 0.04 -11.99 11.65
C GLY A 258 0.00 -12.59 13.06
N SER A 259 1.04 -13.31 13.50
CA SER A 259 1.14 -13.88 14.85
C SER A 259 1.57 -12.85 15.89
N LEU A 260 2.41 -11.88 15.54
CA LEU A 260 2.85 -10.83 16.45
C LEU A 260 1.76 -9.77 16.66
N ARG A 261 0.97 -9.45 15.66
CA ARG A 261 -0.05 -8.38 15.69
C ARG A 261 -1.42 -8.87 16.19
N GLN A 262 -1.43 -9.81 17.14
CA GLN A 262 -2.65 -10.33 17.75
C GLN A 262 -3.15 -9.41 18.86
N LYS A 263 -4.47 -9.20 18.93
CA LYS A 263 -5.10 -8.47 20.03
C LYS A 263 -4.97 -9.20 21.37
N ASP A 264 -5.03 -10.53 21.34
CA ASP A 264 -4.83 -11.41 22.50
C ASP A 264 -3.42 -12.02 22.43
N ALA A 265 -2.55 -11.62 23.35
CA ALA A 265 -1.18 -12.14 23.47
C ALA A 265 -1.12 -13.66 23.71
N ASN A 266 -2.19 -14.28 24.22
CA ASN A 266 -2.24 -15.74 24.38
C ASN A 266 -2.25 -16.47 23.03
N ILE A 267 -2.73 -15.84 21.97
CA ILE A 267 -2.62 -16.39 20.61
C ILE A 267 -1.15 -16.36 20.17
N THR A 268 -0.46 -15.25 20.39
CA THR A 268 0.98 -15.13 20.12
C THR A 268 1.79 -16.16 20.90
N ALA A 269 1.45 -16.43 22.16
CA ALA A 269 2.12 -17.44 22.99
C ALA A 269 2.09 -18.86 22.40
N LYS A 270 1.10 -19.18 21.57
CA LYS A 270 0.97 -20.48 20.88
C LYS A 270 1.72 -20.51 19.54
N ARG A 271 2.32 -19.40 19.13
CA ARG A 271 3.02 -19.26 17.85
C ARG A 271 4.53 -19.35 18.09
N PRO A 272 5.27 -20.16 17.30
CA PRO A 272 6.71 -20.36 17.48
C PRO A 272 7.51 -19.20 16.87
N LEU A 273 7.31 -18.00 17.39
CA LEU A 273 8.05 -16.81 16.98
C LEU A 273 9.46 -16.81 17.57
N LYS A 274 10.41 -16.29 16.80
CA LYS A 274 11.82 -16.12 17.14
C LYS A 274 12.26 -14.70 16.88
N PHE A 275 13.43 -14.32 17.37
CA PHE A 275 13.97 -12.97 17.25
C PHE A 275 15.48 -12.98 16.99
N TRP A 276 15.93 -12.13 16.07
CA TRP A 276 17.33 -11.76 15.91
C TRP A 276 17.50 -10.24 16.03
N ALA A 277 18.38 -9.79 16.93
CA ALA A 277 18.79 -8.39 16.99
C ALA A 277 19.72 -8.08 15.81
N HIS A 278 19.53 -6.91 15.21
CA HIS A 278 20.37 -6.42 14.11
C HIS A 278 20.85 -4.97 14.31
N GLY A 279 20.48 -4.30 15.42
CA GLY A 279 20.89 -2.93 15.65
C GLY A 279 20.25 -2.35 16.92
N TRP A 280 20.33 -1.05 17.03
CA TRP A 280 19.80 -0.31 18.18
C TRP A 280 19.20 1.03 17.77
N GLY A 281 18.42 1.61 18.65
CA GLY A 281 17.84 2.94 18.54
C GLY A 281 18.32 3.86 19.65
N VAL A 282 17.36 4.43 20.40
CA VAL A 282 17.65 5.34 21.51
C VAL A 282 18.43 4.65 22.60
N HIS A 283 19.43 5.31 23.15
CA HIS A 283 20.28 4.81 24.21
C HIS A 283 20.80 5.96 25.07
N SER A 284 21.02 5.69 26.36
CA SER A 284 21.69 6.64 27.26
C SER A 284 23.23 6.55 27.13
N ASP A 285 23.74 5.37 26.81
CA ASP A 285 25.16 5.12 26.58
C ASP A 285 25.35 3.97 25.58
N LEU A 286 26.44 4.00 24.80
CA LEU A 286 26.79 2.93 23.84
C LEU A 286 27.90 2.05 24.40
N PRO A 287 27.69 0.72 24.43
CA PRO A 287 28.65 -0.21 25.01
C PRO A 287 29.83 -0.58 24.06
N GLY A 288 30.21 0.32 23.14
CA GLY A 288 31.32 0.06 22.21
C GLY A 288 31.47 1.17 21.16
N GLU A 289 32.62 1.17 20.48
CA GLU A 289 32.96 2.14 19.45
C GLU A 289 32.73 1.61 18.02
N THR A 290 32.38 0.34 17.89
CA THR A 290 32.12 -0.32 16.60
C THR A 290 30.78 -1.05 16.63
N SER A 291 30.18 -1.22 15.46
CA SER A 291 28.93 -1.95 15.29
C SER A 291 29.02 -3.38 15.82
N LEU A 292 30.13 -4.08 15.47
CA LEU A 292 30.36 -5.44 15.95
C LEU A 292 30.49 -5.51 17.48
N ALA A 293 31.18 -4.54 18.11
CA ALA A 293 31.32 -4.51 19.58
C ALA A 293 29.99 -4.32 20.29
N VAL A 294 29.14 -3.41 19.82
CA VAL A 294 27.81 -3.20 20.37
C VAL A 294 26.94 -4.45 20.19
N MET A 295 26.93 -5.07 19.00
CA MET A 295 26.15 -6.30 18.76
C MET A 295 26.65 -7.47 19.62
N THR A 296 27.97 -7.60 19.82
CA THR A 296 28.56 -8.58 20.73
C THR A 296 28.10 -8.34 22.18
N THR A 297 28.03 -7.10 22.60
CA THR A 297 27.54 -6.74 23.94
C THR A 297 26.06 -7.05 24.08
N ILE A 298 25.22 -6.72 23.10
CA ILE A 298 23.79 -7.08 23.07
C ILE A 298 23.63 -8.61 23.23
N ALA A 299 24.42 -9.41 22.50
CA ALA A 299 24.43 -10.86 22.63
C ALA A 299 24.82 -11.30 24.06
N SER A 300 25.78 -10.61 24.69
CA SER A 300 26.20 -10.90 26.07
C SER A 300 25.12 -10.59 27.11
N TRP A 301 24.15 -9.74 26.80
CA TRP A 301 22.98 -9.47 27.63
C TRP A 301 21.89 -10.54 27.51
N GLY A 302 22.09 -11.55 26.66
CA GLY A 302 21.15 -12.66 26.45
C GLY A 302 20.14 -12.41 25.34
N VAL A 303 20.29 -11.34 24.57
CA VAL A 303 19.44 -11.09 23.37
C VAL A 303 20.08 -11.78 22.17
N PRO A 304 19.34 -12.61 21.43
CA PRO A 304 19.89 -13.33 20.28
C PRO A 304 20.39 -12.41 19.18
N VAL A 305 21.60 -12.69 18.70
CA VAL A 305 22.24 -12.05 17.54
C VAL A 305 22.64 -13.15 16.55
N SER A 306 22.42 -12.94 15.26
CA SER A 306 22.74 -13.93 14.24
C SER A 306 24.20 -14.35 14.29
N PRO A 307 24.52 -15.65 14.24
CA PRO A 307 25.91 -16.13 14.18
C PRO A 307 26.59 -15.85 12.84
N LEU A 308 25.83 -15.40 11.82
CA LEU A 308 26.34 -15.05 10.50
C LEU A 308 26.91 -13.64 10.43
N VAL A 309 26.79 -12.84 11.50
CA VAL A 309 27.39 -11.50 11.56
C VAL A 309 28.92 -11.63 11.53
N LYS A 310 29.55 -11.02 10.52
CA LYS A 310 31.02 -11.00 10.33
C LYS A 310 31.49 -9.61 9.96
N ARG A 311 32.77 -9.34 10.21
CA ARG A 311 33.44 -8.08 9.87
C ARG A 311 34.43 -8.30 8.73
N PHE A 312 34.47 -7.40 7.77
CA PHE A 312 35.33 -7.41 6.60
C PHE A 312 35.96 -6.04 6.38
N GLU A 313 37.10 -6.01 5.69
CA GLU A 313 37.82 -4.78 5.37
C GLU A 313 37.91 -4.51 3.86
N THR A 314 37.67 -5.54 3.05
CA THR A 314 37.77 -5.47 1.59
C THR A 314 36.44 -5.83 0.92
N LEU A 315 36.22 -5.26 -0.27
CA LEU A 315 35.04 -5.58 -1.10
C LEU A 315 35.02 -7.07 -1.49
N ASP A 316 36.18 -7.63 -1.85
CA ASP A 316 36.26 -9.02 -2.29
C ASP A 316 35.82 -10.00 -1.18
N GLU A 317 36.20 -9.74 0.07
CA GLU A 317 35.76 -10.54 1.23
C GLU A 317 34.26 -10.42 1.47
N MET A 318 33.74 -9.21 1.34
CA MET A 318 32.27 -8.96 1.46
C MET A 318 31.48 -9.73 0.41
N LEU A 319 31.91 -9.68 -0.85
CA LEU A 319 31.27 -10.36 -1.96
C LEU A 319 31.44 -11.89 -1.88
N ALA A 320 32.60 -12.38 -1.43
CA ALA A 320 32.80 -13.80 -1.17
C ALA A 320 31.86 -14.32 -0.08
N HIS A 321 31.67 -13.53 0.99
CA HIS A 321 30.70 -13.86 2.05
C HIS A 321 29.25 -13.84 1.55
N TYR A 322 28.89 -12.85 0.74
CA TYR A 322 27.58 -12.79 0.10
C TYR A 322 27.26 -14.06 -0.70
N ARG A 323 28.20 -14.48 -1.57
CA ARG A 323 28.03 -15.71 -2.36
C ARG A 323 27.94 -16.97 -1.51
N HIS A 324 28.68 -17.00 -0.39
CA HIS A 324 28.60 -18.11 0.56
C HIS A 324 27.21 -18.18 1.20
N ILE A 325 26.68 -17.06 1.70
CA ILE A 325 25.34 -16.99 2.29
C ILE A 325 24.26 -17.30 1.25
N GLU A 326 24.41 -16.80 0.02
CA GLU A 326 23.50 -17.10 -1.09
C GLU A 326 23.43 -18.61 -1.39
N ALA A 327 24.58 -19.29 -1.41
CA ALA A 327 24.63 -20.74 -1.65
C ALA A 327 23.99 -21.56 -0.51
N GLU A 328 24.12 -21.10 0.74
CA GLU A 328 23.63 -21.80 1.93
C GLU A 328 22.21 -21.38 2.35
N ARG A 329 21.61 -20.37 1.70
CA ARG A 329 20.32 -19.79 2.10
C ARG A 329 19.18 -20.81 2.18
N ALA A 330 19.21 -21.84 1.32
CA ALA A 330 18.18 -22.89 1.31
C ALA A 330 18.21 -23.75 2.59
N ASP A 331 19.42 -23.95 3.15
CA ASP A 331 19.68 -24.77 4.33
C ASP A 331 19.46 -24.02 5.64
N LEU A 332 19.37 -22.69 5.58
CA LEU A 332 19.07 -21.88 6.77
C LEU A 332 17.66 -22.20 7.29
N PRO A 333 17.51 -22.26 8.63
CA PRO A 333 16.21 -22.57 9.25
C PRO A 333 15.18 -21.43 9.12
N TYR A 334 15.53 -20.29 8.54
CA TYR A 334 14.69 -19.12 8.30
C TYR A 334 14.98 -18.52 6.94
N ASP A 335 14.06 -17.72 6.42
CA ASP A 335 14.21 -17.05 5.13
C ASP A 335 15.02 -15.77 5.26
N ILE A 336 15.85 -15.52 4.23
CA ILE A 336 16.64 -14.32 4.06
C ILE A 336 16.53 -13.81 2.63
N ASP A 337 16.49 -12.50 2.43
CA ASP A 337 16.38 -11.86 1.11
C ASP A 337 17.66 -11.14 0.65
N GLY A 338 18.75 -11.26 1.42
CA GLY A 338 20.02 -10.64 1.12
C GLY A 338 21.00 -10.62 2.29
N VAL A 339 22.00 -9.76 2.18
CA VAL A 339 22.99 -9.43 3.22
C VAL A 339 22.95 -7.92 3.46
N VAL A 340 22.99 -7.49 4.71
CA VAL A 340 23.07 -6.07 5.06
C VAL A 340 24.50 -5.73 5.44
N TYR A 341 25.06 -4.72 4.78
CA TYR A 341 26.37 -4.16 5.11
C TYR A 341 26.21 -2.87 5.91
N LYS A 342 27.04 -2.72 6.95
CA LYS A 342 27.10 -1.52 7.79
C LYS A 342 28.55 -1.12 8.03
N VAL A 343 28.89 0.15 7.87
CA VAL A 343 30.20 0.67 8.27
C VAL A 343 30.41 0.40 9.75
N ASP A 344 31.49 -0.31 10.12
CA ASP A 344 31.68 -0.83 11.49
C ASP A 344 31.96 0.28 12.52
N ARG A 345 32.72 1.32 12.15
CA ARG A 345 33.06 2.45 13.04
C ARG A 345 31.87 3.37 13.27
N LEU A 346 31.49 3.57 14.52
CA LEU A 346 30.30 4.39 14.91
C LEU A 346 30.55 5.90 14.72
N ASP A 347 31.78 6.38 14.90
CA ASP A 347 32.12 7.77 14.60
C ASP A 347 31.98 8.08 13.08
N TRP A 348 32.25 7.11 12.22
CA TRP A 348 32.03 7.23 10.78
C TRP A 348 30.54 7.14 10.43
N GLN A 349 29.77 6.26 11.08
CA GLN A 349 28.32 6.23 10.92
C GLN A 349 27.68 7.57 11.27
N HIS A 350 28.12 8.18 12.38
CA HIS A 350 27.66 9.49 12.82
C HIS A 350 27.99 10.59 11.80
N ARG A 351 29.22 10.60 11.26
CA ARG A 351 29.63 11.56 10.21
C ARG A 351 28.87 11.38 8.91
N LEU A 352 28.64 10.14 8.48
CA LEU A 352 27.89 9.79 7.26
C LEU A 352 26.42 10.18 7.38
N GLY A 353 25.84 10.01 8.55
CA GLY A 353 24.46 10.39 8.83
C GLY A 353 23.45 9.68 7.96
N PHE A 354 22.34 10.36 7.68
CA PHE A 354 21.19 9.81 7.01
C PHE A 354 20.80 10.62 5.78
N VAL A 355 20.12 9.98 4.83
CA VAL A 355 19.27 10.60 3.81
C VAL A 355 17.81 10.47 4.22
N ALA A 356 16.86 10.93 3.39
CA ALA A 356 15.45 10.99 3.78
C ALA A 356 14.88 9.66 4.32
N LYS A 357 15.32 8.50 3.81
CA LYS A 357 14.78 7.18 4.16
C LYS A 357 15.79 6.20 4.75
N ALA A 358 17.07 6.37 4.47
CA ALA A 358 18.09 5.37 4.73
C ALA A 358 19.35 5.99 5.33
N PRO A 359 20.12 5.23 6.13
CA PRO A 359 21.45 5.62 6.54
C PRO A 359 22.43 5.54 5.35
N ARG A 360 23.35 6.51 5.21
CA ARG A 360 24.41 6.43 4.21
C ARG A 360 25.46 5.34 4.53
N TRP A 361 25.53 4.95 5.79
CA TRP A 361 26.50 3.99 6.32
C TRP A 361 26.03 2.54 6.25
N ALA A 362 24.85 2.26 5.67
CA ALA A 362 24.36 0.90 5.48
C ALA A 362 23.68 0.72 4.12
N ILE A 363 23.75 -0.50 3.59
CA ILE A 363 23.12 -0.92 2.35
C ILE A 363 22.69 -2.39 2.46
N ALA A 364 21.56 -2.75 1.85
CA ALA A 364 21.12 -4.12 1.69
C ALA A 364 21.52 -4.65 0.30
N HIS A 365 22.34 -5.69 0.23
CA HIS A 365 22.65 -6.43 -0.99
C HIS A 365 21.68 -7.58 -1.12
N LYS A 366 20.68 -7.41 -1.97
CA LYS A 366 19.61 -8.40 -2.16
C LYS A 366 20.05 -9.55 -3.05
N PHE A 367 19.56 -10.76 -2.75
CA PHE A 367 19.79 -11.92 -3.61
C PHE A 367 18.97 -11.79 -4.90
N PRO A 368 19.48 -12.36 -6.02
CA PRO A 368 18.67 -12.49 -7.22
C PRO A 368 17.46 -13.39 -6.93
N ALA A 369 16.38 -13.08 -7.63
CA ALA A 369 15.16 -13.89 -7.53
C ALA A 369 15.42 -15.31 -8.08
N GLU A 370 14.96 -16.33 -7.35
CA GLU A 370 15.06 -17.69 -7.82
C GLU A 370 14.19 -17.91 -9.05
N GLN A 371 14.73 -18.64 -10.01
CA GLN A 371 14.06 -18.96 -11.28
C GLN A 371 13.90 -20.46 -11.45
N ALA A 372 12.78 -20.85 -12.07
CA ALA A 372 12.56 -22.24 -12.52
C ALA A 372 11.87 -22.28 -13.88
N GLN A 373 12.07 -23.37 -14.59
CA GLN A 373 11.40 -23.62 -15.86
C GLN A 373 10.22 -24.55 -15.67
N THR A 374 9.08 -24.20 -16.27
CA THR A 374 7.88 -25.02 -16.23
C THR A 374 7.06 -24.84 -17.51
N THR A 375 5.92 -25.54 -17.61
CA THR A 375 4.98 -25.41 -18.71
C THR A 375 3.76 -24.58 -18.27
N LEU A 376 3.38 -23.60 -19.07
CA LEU A 376 2.13 -22.86 -18.93
C LEU A 376 0.99 -23.71 -19.51
N GLU A 377 0.16 -24.32 -18.67
CA GLU A 377 -0.89 -25.24 -19.08
C GLU A 377 -2.13 -24.53 -19.60
N SER A 378 -2.57 -23.47 -18.92
CA SER A 378 -3.69 -22.62 -19.34
C SER A 378 -3.53 -21.19 -18.86
N ILE A 379 -4.34 -20.28 -19.40
CA ILE A 379 -4.47 -18.88 -18.95
C ILE A 379 -5.93 -18.66 -18.58
N ASP A 380 -6.17 -18.47 -17.28
CA ASP A 380 -7.49 -18.15 -16.73
C ASP A 380 -7.60 -16.62 -16.58
N ILE A 381 -8.80 -16.10 -16.74
CA ILE A 381 -9.08 -14.68 -16.51
C ILE A 381 -9.91 -14.54 -15.24
N GLN A 382 -9.32 -13.90 -14.24
CA GLN A 382 -9.99 -13.54 -13.00
C GLN A 382 -10.57 -12.13 -13.10
N VAL A 383 -11.83 -11.96 -12.70
CA VAL A 383 -12.48 -10.65 -12.66
C VAL A 383 -12.41 -10.10 -11.24
N GLY A 384 -11.64 -9.03 -11.07
CA GLY A 384 -11.49 -8.38 -9.79
C GLY A 384 -12.70 -7.54 -9.38
N ARG A 385 -12.78 -7.16 -8.12
CA ARG A 385 -13.83 -6.31 -7.53
C ARG A 385 -14.07 -4.98 -8.25
N THR A 386 -13.08 -4.46 -8.96
CA THR A 386 -13.15 -3.21 -9.75
C THR A 386 -13.45 -3.47 -11.22
N GLY A 387 -13.80 -4.72 -11.58
CA GLY A 387 -14.01 -5.15 -12.96
C GLY A 387 -12.73 -5.45 -13.73
N LYS A 388 -11.53 -5.27 -13.17
CA LYS A 388 -10.27 -5.57 -13.85
C LYS A 388 -10.19 -7.05 -14.19
N LEU A 389 -9.91 -7.36 -15.47
CA LEU A 389 -9.63 -8.70 -15.95
C LEU A 389 -8.14 -8.97 -15.75
N THR A 390 -7.82 -9.87 -14.82
CA THR A 390 -6.45 -10.23 -14.48
C THR A 390 -6.14 -11.62 -15.00
N PRO A 391 -5.22 -11.78 -15.96
CA PRO A 391 -4.82 -13.09 -16.45
C PRO A 391 -3.92 -13.80 -15.44
N VAL A 392 -4.23 -15.06 -15.17
CA VAL A 392 -3.48 -15.97 -14.30
C VAL A 392 -3.06 -17.18 -15.11
N GLY A 393 -1.76 -17.41 -15.21
CA GLY A 393 -1.22 -18.62 -15.84
C GLY A 393 -1.29 -19.79 -14.88
N ARG A 394 -1.89 -20.90 -15.32
CA ARG A 394 -1.81 -22.20 -14.64
C ARG A 394 -0.56 -22.91 -15.12
N LEU A 395 0.24 -23.34 -14.20
CA LEU A 395 1.54 -23.96 -14.47
C LEU A 395 1.54 -25.42 -14.10
N LYS A 396 2.30 -26.21 -14.85
CA LYS A 396 2.73 -27.50 -14.31
C LYS A 396 3.51 -27.22 -13.02
N PRO A 397 3.10 -27.81 -11.87
CA PRO A 397 3.69 -27.48 -10.58
C PRO A 397 5.22 -27.61 -10.59
N VAL A 398 5.91 -26.60 -10.10
CA VAL A 398 7.38 -26.56 -10.00
C VAL A 398 7.80 -25.85 -8.70
N THR A 399 8.89 -26.34 -8.11
CA THR A 399 9.42 -25.74 -6.87
C THR A 399 10.31 -24.54 -7.22
N VAL A 400 10.03 -23.38 -6.61
CA VAL A 400 10.81 -22.15 -6.71
C VAL A 400 10.89 -21.52 -5.32
N GLY A 401 12.09 -21.25 -4.83
CA GLY A 401 12.27 -20.70 -3.49
C GLY A 401 11.69 -21.59 -2.39
N GLY A 402 11.85 -22.90 -2.51
CA GLY A 402 11.34 -23.87 -1.53
C GLY A 402 9.80 -24.05 -1.52
N VAL A 403 9.06 -23.40 -2.43
CA VAL A 403 7.59 -23.48 -2.51
C VAL A 403 7.15 -24.03 -3.86
N VAL A 404 6.13 -24.89 -3.86
CA VAL A 404 5.52 -25.40 -5.09
C VAL A 404 4.62 -24.32 -5.68
N VAL A 405 4.96 -23.87 -6.89
CA VAL A 405 4.24 -22.88 -7.66
C VAL A 405 3.43 -23.55 -8.74
N SER A 406 2.11 -23.37 -8.73
CA SER A 406 1.17 -23.86 -9.74
C SER A 406 0.42 -22.73 -10.47
N ASN A 407 0.53 -21.49 -9.97
CA ASN A 407 -0.12 -20.33 -10.54
C ASN A 407 0.87 -19.18 -10.66
N VAL A 408 0.73 -18.36 -11.72
CA VAL A 408 1.58 -17.20 -11.97
C VAL A 408 0.73 -16.04 -12.47
N THR A 409 1.04 -14.83 -12.03
CA THR A 409 0.39 -13.65 -12.62
C THR A 409 0.96 -13.36 -14.01
N LEU A 410 0.07 -13.01 -14.94
CA LEU A 410 0.42 -12.46 -16.25
C LEU A 410 0.04 -10.98 -16.34
N HIS A 411 -0.28 -10.36 -15.19
CA HIS A 411 -0.53 -8.94 -14.97
C HIS A 411 -1.66 -8.33 -15.80
N ASN A 412 -1.53 -8.31 -17.14
CA ASN A 412 -2.50 -7.72 -18.06
C ASN A 412 -2.30 -8.26 -19.49
N ARG A 413 -3.17 -7.81 -20.39
CA ARG A 413 -3.13 -8.17 -21.81
C ARG A 413 -1.80 -7.82 -22.50
N ASP A 414 -1.26 -6.65 -22.20
CA ASP A 414 -0.05 -6.14 -22.86
C ASP A 414 1.18 -6.94 -22.44
N GLU A 415 1.22 -7.42 -21.19
CA GLU A 415 2.29 -8.29 -20.72
C GLU A 415 2.25 -9.67 -21.38
N ILE A 416 1.06 -10.24 -21.60
CA ILE A 416 0.90 -11.47 -22.38
C ILE A 416 1.46 -11.26 -23.80
N GLY A 417 1.12 -10.11 -24.44
CA GLY A 417 1.65 -9.77 -25.75
C GLY A 417 3.16 -9.60 -25.77
N ARG A 418 3.73 -8.92 -24.77
CA ARG A 418 5.17 -8.69 -24.62
C ARG A 418 5.93 -10.01 -24.45
N LEU A 419 5.44 -10.89 -23.61
CA LEU A 419 6.04 -12.21 -23.37
C LEU A 419 5.74 -13.19 -24.50
N GLY A 420 4.70 -12.96 -25.28
CA GLY A 420 4.22 -13.85 -26.35
C GLY A 420 3.79 -15.22 -25.81
N VAL A 421 3.31 -15.28 -24.56
CA VAL A 421 2.96 -16.55 -23.90
C VAL A 421 1.61 -17.08 -24.35
N ARG A 422 1.52 -18.40 -24.48
CA ARG A 422 0.35 -19.16 -24.89
C ARG A 422 0.25 -20.46 -24.08
N PRO A 423 -0.92 -21.03 -23.90
CA PRO A 423 -1.05 -22.37 -23.33
C PRO A 423 -0.14 -23.40 -24.06
N GLY A 424 0.59 -24.20 -23.29
CA GLY A 424 1.56 -25.18 -23.77
C GLY A 424 2.99 -24.62 -23.89
N ASP A 425 3.25 -23.34 -23.67
CA ASP A 425 4.61 -22.77 -23.72
C ASP A 425 5.47 -23.23 -22.53
N ARG A 426 6.76 -23.39 -22.80
CA ARG A 426 7.78 -23.52 -21.73
C ARG A 426 8.21 -22.11 -21.31
N VAL A 427 8.01 -21.82 -20.05
CA VAL A 427 8.27 -20.50 -19.49
C VAL A 427 9.30 -20.58 -18.37
N VAL A 428 10.07 -19.50 -18.22
CA VAL A 428 10.88 -19.26 -17.03
C VAL A 428 10.05 -18.41 -16.07
N ILE A 429 9.85 -18.93 -14.88
CA ILE A 429 9.20 -18.18 -13.81
C ILE A 429 10.23 -17.79 -12.76
N GLN A 430 10.00 -16.68 -12.13
CA GLN A 430 10.77 -16.26 -10.95
C GLN A 430 9.84 -15.96 -9.80
N ARG A 431 10.37 -16.18 -8.59
CA ARG A 431 9.77 -15.72 -7.35
C ARG A 431 10.74 -14.74 -6.72
N ALA A 432 10.44 -13.44 -6.87
CA ALA A 432 11.24 -12.38 -6.27
C ALA A 432 10.69 -12.08 -4.87
N GLY A 433 11.47 -12.32 -3.83
CA GLY A 433 10.94 -12.29 -2.47
C GLY A 433 9.75 -13.24 -2.32
N ASP A 434 9.16 -13.32 -1.18
CA ASP A 434 8.13 -14.35 -0.89
C ASP A 434 6.72 -14.10 -1.49
N VAL A 435 6.56 -13.29 -2.57
CA VAL A 435 5.24 -12.73 -2.81
C VAL A 435 4.48 -13.35 -3.99
N ILE A 436 4.78 -13.03 -5.21
CA ILE A 436 3.95 -13.49 -6.35
C ILE A 436 4.85 -13.99 -7.47
N PRO A 437 4.70 -15.27 -7.88
CA PRO A 437 5.43 -15.79 -9.04
C PRO A 437 5.03 -15.04 -10.31
N GLN A 438 6.02 -14.72 -11.15
CA GLN A 438 5.81 -14.08 -12.45
C GLN A 438 6.60 -14.77 -13.55
N VAL A 439 6.10 -14.69 -14.78
CA VAL A 439 6.82 -15.15 -15.96
C VAL A 439 7.83 -14.10 -16.36
N VAL A 440 9.09 -14.48 -16.48
CA VAL A 440 10.18 -13.57 -16.93
C VAL A 440 10.57 -13.81 -18.38
N ASP A 441 10.42 -15.06 -18.86
CA ASP A 441 10.76 -15.39 -20.24
C ASP A 441 9.90 -16.52 -20.78
N ASN A 442 9.74 -16.58 -22.11
CA ASN A 442 9.09 -17.63 -22.85
C ASN A 442 10.12 -18.33 -23.76
N LEU A 443 10.49 -19.56 -23.40
CA LEU A 443 11.51 -20.34 -24.10
C LEU A 443 11.03 -20.91 -25.46
N THR A 444 9.70 -20.90 -25.69
CA THR A 444 9.07 -21.40 -26.90
C THR A 444 8.40 -20.30 -27.73
N ARG A 445 8.81 -19.04 -27.52
CA ARG A 445 8.25 -17.86 -28.19
C ARG A 445 8.28 -17.97 -29.71
N GLU A 446 9.38 -18.50 -30.26
CA GLU A 446 9.63 -18.59 -31.71
C GLU A 446 8.84 -19.72 -32.39
N GLU A 447 8.17 -20.60 -31.63
CA GLU A 447 7.35 -21.64 -32.22
C GLU A 447 6.12 -21.04 -32.92
N GLN A 448 5.85 -21.49 -34.16
CA GLN A 448 4.69 -21.04 -34.91
C GLN A 448 3.40 -21.60 -34.32
N ARG A 449 2.69 -20.74 -33.59
CA ARG A 449 1.35 -21.00 -33.02
C ARG A 449 0.57 -19.69 -32.98
N ASP A 450 -0.75 -19.78 -33.00
CA ASP A 450 -1.62 -18.63 -32.92
C ASP A 450 -1.37 -17.87 -31.59
N PRO A 451 -1.35 -16.54 -31.60
CA PRO A 451 -1.22 -15.74 -30.39
C PRO A 451 -2.42 -15.95 -29.46
N TYR A 452 -2.20 -15.76 -28.17
CA TYR A 452 -3.30 -15.82 -27.20
C TYR A 452 -4.26 -14.64 -27.43
N HIS A 453 -5.55 -14.96 -27.56
CA HIS A 453 -6.60 -13.95 -27.66
C HIS A 453 -7.13 -13.63 -26.27
N PHE A 454 -6.84 -12.40 -25.82
CA PHE A 454 -7.42 -11.88 -24.58
C PHE A 454 -8.92 -11.64 -24.78
N PRO A 455 -9.80 -12.03 -23.84
CA PRO A 455 -11.23 -11.90 -24.05
C PRO A 455 -11.67 -10.44 -24.14
N ASP A 456 -12.56 -10.16 -25.07
CA ASP A 456 -13.25 -8.88 -25.24
C ASP A 456 -14.58 -8.82 -24.48
N HIS A 457 -14.95 -9.91 -23.81
CA HIS A 457 -16.11 -10.01 -22.94
C HIS A 457 -15.72 -10.60 -21.58
N CYS A 458 -16.44 -10.18 -20.55
CA CYS A 458 -16.24 -10.66 -19.18
C CYS A 458 -16.63 -12.12 -19.06
N PRO A 459 -15.78 -13.02 -18.55
CA PRO A 459 -16.13 -14.43 -18.36
C PRO A 459 -17.23 -14.65 -17.32
N GLU A 460 -17.46 -13.73 -16.40
CA GLU A 460 -18.45 -13.86 -15.33
C GLU A 460 -19.86 -13.38 -15.72
N CYS A 461 -19.98 -12.36 -16.56
CA CYS A 461 -21.28 -11.76 -16.86
C CYS A 461 -21.50 -11.49 -18.35
N SER A 462 -20.57 -11.83 -19.22
CA SER A 462 -20.62 -11.63 -20.66
C SER A 462 -20.78 -10.18 -21.12
N SER A 463 -20.63 -9.20 -20.22
CA SER A 463 -20.59 -7.80 -20.61
C SER A 463 -19.29 -7.50 -21.33
N GLU A 464 -19.27 -6.47 -22.17
CA GLU A 464 -18.09 -6.02 -22.88
C GLU A 464 -16.94 -5.73 -21.92
N ALA A 465 -15.72 -6.08 -22.32
CA ALA A 465 -14.50 -5.82 -21.56
C ALA A 465 -13.58 -4.90 -22.35
N VAL A 466 -13.40 -3.67 -21.85
CA VAL A 466 -12.71 -2.59 -22.57
C VAL A 466 -11.49 -2.09 -21.79
N ALA A 467 -10.48 -1.61 -22.50
CA ALA A 467 -9.41 -0.79 -21.96
C ALA A 467 -9.65 0.66 -22.41
N GLU A 468 -9.59 1.60 -21.46
CA GLU A 468 -9.64 3.02 -21.79
C GLU A 468 -8.36 3.45 -22.49
N GLU A 469 -8.45 4.48 -23.31
CA GLU A 469 -7.28 5.01 -24.02
C GLU A 469 -6.17 5.43 -23.05
N GLY A 470 -4.99 4.87 -23.24
CA GLY A 470 -3.84 5.08 -22.34
C GLY A 470 -3.81 4.21 -21.10
N GLU A 471 -4.79 3.31 -20.87
CA GLU A 471 -4.76 2.31 -19.80
C GLU A 471 -4.43 0.92 -20.33
N VAL A 472 -3.63 0.18 -19.55
CA VAL A 472 -3.24 -1.21 -19.86
C VAL A 472 -4.24 -2.23 -19.31
N ASP A 473 -5.12 -1.81 -18.39
CA ASP A 473 -6.06 -2.67 -17.70
C ASP A 473 -7.37 -2.81 -18.49
N VAL A 474 -7.67 -4.01 -18.96
CA VAL A 474 -8.98 -4.35 -19.51
C VAL A 474 -9.98 -4.54 -18.38
N ARG A 475 -11.17 -3.96 -18.51
CA ARG A 475 -12.20 -3.98 -17.47
C ARG A 475 -13.57 -4.36 -17.99
N CYS A 476 -14.28 -5.15 -17.20
CA CYS A 476 -15.68 -5.48 -17.41
C CYS A 476 -16.56 -4.24 -17.20
N THR A 477 -17.39 -3.92 -18.18
CA THR A 477 -18.37 -2.82 -18.13
C THR A 477 -19.65 -3.17 -17.35
N GLY A 478 -19.87 -4.45 -17.02
CA GLY A 478 -21.10 -4.97 -16.41
C GLY A 478 -21.42 -4.44 -15.01
N GLY A 479 -20.45 -3.82 -14.33
CA GLY A 479 -20.73 -3.11 -13.08
C GLY A 479 -21.47 -3.96 -12.04
N LEU A 480 -22.70 -3.52 -11.69
CA LEU A 480 -23.54 -4.17 -10.68
C LEU A 480 -24.10 -5.53 -11.08
N ILE A 481 -24.27 -5.78 -12.39
CA ILE A 481 -24.74 -7.10 -12.85
C ILE A 481 -23.66 -8.16 -12.80
N CYS A 482 -22.38 -7.77 -12.79
CA CYS A 482 -21.28 -8.70 -12.71
C CYS A 482 -21.17 -9.30 -11.30
N PRO A 483 -21.35 -10.63 -11.12
CA PRO A 483 -21.28 -11.26 -9.80
C PRO A 483 -19.98 -10.95 -9.06
N ALA A 484 -18.84 -10.93 -9.77
CA ALA A 484 -17.54 -10.61 -9.20
C ALA A 484 -17.44 -9.17 -8.66
N GLN A 485 -18.21 -8.22 -9.21
CA GLN A 485 -18.22 -6.82 -8.79
C GLN A 485 -19.33 -6.48 -7.78
N ARG A 486 -20.42 -7.25 -7.79
CA ARG A 486 -21.65 -7.01 -7.01
C ARG A 486 -21.38 -6.78 -5.54
N PHE A 487 -20.68 -7.70 -4.91
CA PHE A 487 -20.35 -7.62 -3.47
C PHE A 487 -19.69 -6.29 -3.10
N GLN A 488 -18.64 -5.92 -3.81
CA GLN A 488 -17.86 -4.72 -3.50
C GLN A 488 -18.64 -3.44 -3.80
N ARG A 489 -19.49 -3.45 -4.82
CA ARG A 489 -20.35 -2.31 -5.14
C ARG A 489 -21.43 -2.12 -4.11
N LEU A 490 -22.07 -3.18 -3.64
CA LEU A 490 -23.06 -3.10 -2.55
C LEU A 490 -22.40 -2.70 -1.23
N ALA A 491 -21.22 -3.23 -0.91
CA ALA A 491 -20.44 -2.83 0.27
C ALA A 491 -20.06 -1.35 0.23
N HIS A 492 -19.63 -0.85 -0.93
CA HIS A 492 -19.38 0.58 -1.12
C HIS A 492 -20.65 1.42 -0.95
N PHE A 493 -21.76 1.00 -1.57
CA PHE A 493 -23.02 1.71 -1.54
C PHE A 493 -23.54 1.95 -0.12
N VAL A 494 -23.42 0.95 0.76
CA VAL A 494 -23.88 1.06 2.16
C VAL A 494 -22.86 1.66 3.11
N SER A 495 -21.63 1.88 2.65
CA SER A 495 -20.52 2.36 3.49
C SER A 495 -20.77 3.75 4.08
N ARG A 496 -20.01 4.09 5.15
CA ARG A 496 -20.07 5.41 5.81
C ARG A 496 -19.84 6.59 4.87
N VAL A 497 -19.00 6.40 3.87
CA VAL A 497 -18.68 7.46 2.90
C VAL A 497 -19.76 7.64 1.83
N ALA A 498 -20.60 6.63 1.63
CA ALA A 498 -21.77 6.66 0.73
C ALA A 498 -23.07 6.79 1.53
N LEU A 499 -23.99 5.82 1.51
CA LEU A 499 -25.30 5.95 2.16
C LEU A 499 -25.28 5.80 3.68
N ASP A 500 -24.24 5.18 4.26
CA ASP A 500 -24.09 4.99 5.71
C ASP A 500 -25.29 4.24 6.31
N ILE A 501 -25.47 2.98 5.91
CA ILE A 501 -26.55 2.12 6.38
C ILE A 501 -26.03 1.23 7.51
N ASP A 502 -26.35 1.57 8.74
CA ASP A 502 -25.91 0.81 9.91
C ASP A 502 -26.54 -0.61 9.93
N GLY A 503 -25.75 -1.59 10.33
CA GLY A 503 -26.18 -2.98 10.44
C GLY A 503 -26.01 -3.80 9.17
N LEU A 504 -25.74 -3.19 8.01
CA LEU A 504 -25.45 -3.86 6.74
C LEU A 504 -23.95 -3.84 6.43
N GLY A 505 -23.18 -4.65 7.17
CA GLY A 505 -21.75 -4.80 6.98
C GLY A 505 -21.41 -5.86 5.91
N GLU A 506 -20.12 -6.02 5.60
CA GLU A 506 -19.64 -6.96 4.56
C GLU A 506 -20.15 -8.39 4.79
N LYS A 507 -20.14 -8.89 6.03
CA LYS A 507 -20.63 -10.22 6.35
C LYS A 507 -22.12 -10.40 5.99
N SER A 508 -22.96 -9.43 6.38
CA SER A 508 -24.40 -9.48 6.08
C SER A 508 -24.68 -9.34 4.58
N ILE A 509 -23.89 -8.51 3.88
CA ILE A 509 -24.01 -8.35 2.42
C ILE A 509 -23.68 -9.68 1.72
N ALA A 510 -22.59 -10.34 2.10
CA ALA A 510 -22.21 -11.64 1.52
C ALA A 510 -23.31 -12.68 1.76
N GLU A 511 -23.81 -12.77 2.98
CA GLU A 511 -24.90 -13.67 3.38
C GLU A 511 -26.20 -13.41 2.58
N PHE A 512 -26.57 -12.13 2.38
CA PHE A 512 -27.79 -11.78 1.68
C PHE A 512 -27.67 -11.91 0.16
N ILE A 513 -26.46 -11.76 -0.41
CA ILE A 513 -26.16 -12.10 -1.81
C ILE A 513 -26.29 -13.61 -2.02
N GLU A 514 -25.72 -14.42 -1.13
CA GLU A 514 -25.80 -15.90 -1.20
C GLU A 514 -27.27 -16.38 -1.06
N ALA A 515 -28.05 -15.70 -0.24
CA ALA A 515 -29.49 -15.96 -0.11
C ALA A 515 -30.33 -15.51 -1.32
N GLY A 516 -29.76 -14.77 -2.27
CA GLY A 516 -30.47 -14.22 -3.41
C GLY A 516 -31.35 -13.01 -3.09
N TRP A 517 -31.16 -12.36 -1.94
CA TRP A 517 -31.94 -11.19 -1.51
C TRP A 517 -31.32 -9.86 -1.93
N LEU A 518 -30.03 -9.84 -2.29
CA LEU A 518 -29.30 -8.66 -2.75
C LEU A 518 -28.65 -8.92 -4.11
N GLU A 519 -29.25 -8.44 -5.15
CA GLU A 519 -28.71 -8.44 -6.51
C GLU A 519 -28.33 -7.03 -6.99
N SER A 520 -29.03 -6.02 -6.49
CA SER A 520 -28.89 -4.61 -6.85
C SER A 520 -28.98 -3.71 -5.61
N PRO A 521 -28.57 -2.43 -5.71
CA PRO A 521 -28.79 -1.46 -4.63
C PRO A 521 -30.26 -1.24 -4.24
N ALA A 522 -31.19 -1.43 -5.16
CA ALA A 522 -32.61 -1.31 -4.89
C ALA A 522 -33.13 -2.36 -3.89
N ASP A 523 -32.57 -3.57 -3.95
CA ASP A 523 -32.98 -4.67 -3.09
C ASP A 523 -32.67 -4.42 -1.62
N ILE A 524 -31.72 -3.54 -1.32
CA ILE A 524 -31.43 -3.11 0.05
C ILE A 524 -32.68 -2.50 0.67
N PHE A 525 -33.43 -1.71 -0.10
CA PHE A 525 -34.66 -1.05 0.35
C PHE A 525 -35.86 -2.01 0.40
N ARG A 526 -35.71 -3.23 -0.14
CA ARG A 526 -36.72 -4.31 -0.13
C ARG A 526 -36.46 -5.36 0.96
N LEU A 527 -35.37 -5.24 1.72
CA LEU A 527 -35.02 -6.20 2.78
C LEU A 527 -36.08 -6.43 3.82
N TYR A 528 -37.04 -5.48 3.99
CA TYR A 528 -38.17 -5.65 4.88
C TYR A 528 -39.07 -6.84 4.49
N GLN A 529 -39.06 -7.26 3.21
CA GLN A 529 -39.78 -8.42 2.71
C GLN A 529 -39.22 -9.73 3.26
N HIS A 530 -37.91 -9.75 3.59
CA HIS A 530 -37.18 -10.91 4.09
C HIS A 530 -36.99 -10.92 5.60
N ARG A 531 -37.76 -10.11 6.35
CA ARG A 531 -37.62 -9.98 7.81
C ARG A 531 -37.61 -11.34 8.52
N ALA A 532 -38.54 -12.24 8.16
CA ALA A 532 -38.69 -13.56 8.79
C ALA A 532 -37.49 -14.48 8.48
N GLU A 533 -37.01 -14.46 7.24
CA GLU A 533 -35.89 -15.25 6.80
C GLU A 533 -34.56 -14.76 7.41
N ILE A 534 -34.40 -13.42 7.54
CA ILE A 534 -33.21 -12.84 8.20
C ILE A 534 -33.22 -13.24 9.68
N LEU A 535 -34.36 -13.17 10.36
CA LEU A 535 -34.47 -13.55 11.75
C LEU A 535 -34.15 -15.04 11.99
N ALA A 536 -34.40 -15.89 11.02
CA ALA A 536 -34.10 -17.31 11.10
C ALA A 536 -32.59 -17.64 10.94
N ARG A 537 -31.79 -16.67 10.57
CA ARG A 537 -30.34 -16.84 10.37
C ARG A 537 -29.55 -16.73 11.68
N GLU A 538 -28.45 -17.47 11.76
CA GLU A 538 -27.55 -17.42 12.94
C GLU A 538 -26.98 -16.02 13.16
N GLY A 539 -27.04 -15.53 14.39
CA GLY A 539 -26.52 -14.20 14.77
C GLY A 539 -27.54 -13.06 14.64
N TRP A 540 -28.71 -13.29 14.05
CA TRP A 540 -29.78 -12.30 13.97
C TRP A 540 -30.83 -12.48 15.09
N GLN A 541 -31.27 -11.37 15.63
CA GLN A 541 -32.34 -11.29 16.65
C GLN A 541 -33.31 -10.17 16.28
N ASP A 542 -34.54 -10.19 16.81
CA ASP A 542 -35.55 -9.18 16.51
C ASP A 542 -34.99 -7.76 16.56
N LYS A 543 -34.25 -7.42 17.62
CA LYS A 543 -33.67 -6.08 17.78
C LYS A 543 -32.63 -5.73 16.68
N SER A 544 -31.81 -6.67 16.25
CA SER A 544 -30.80 -6.42 15.20
C SER A 544 -31.45 -6.28 13.82
N VAL A 545 -32.49 -7.10 13.54
CA VAL A 545 -33.27 -6.99 12.30
C VAL A 545 -34.03 -5.67 12.25
N ASP A 546 -34.73 -5.32 13.34
CA ASP A 546 -35.48 -4.06 13.42
C ASP A 546 -34.58 -2.83 13.30
N ASN A 547 -33.39 -2.86 13.90
CA ASN A 547 -32.38 -1.79 13.74
C ASN A 547 -31.89 -1.67 12.29
N LEU A 548 -31.62 -2.78 11.62
CA LEU A 548 -31.23 -2.78 10.20
C LEU A 548 -32.32 -2.18 9.33
N LEU A 549 -33.56 -2.65 9.48
CA LEU A 549 -34.69 -2.17 8.67
C LEU A 549 -34.98 -0.69 8.93
N ALA A 550 -34.89 -0.23 10.18
CA ALA A 550 -35.02 1.18 10.52
C ALA A 550 -33.86 2.03 9.95
N ALA A 551 -32.63 1.48 9.87
CA ALA A 551 -31.51 2.16 9.23
C ALA A 551 -31.72 2.30 7.72
N VAL A 552 -32.25 1.28 7.06
CA VAL A 552 -32.63 1.31 5.64
C VAL A 552 -33.75 2.34 5.40
N GLU A 553 -34.79 2.31 6.20
CA GLU A 553 -35.95 3.22 6.09
C GLU A 553 -35.53 4.70 6.18
N LYS A 554 -34.59 5.03 7.07
CA LYS A 554 -34.01 6.40 7.18
C LYS A 554 -33.34 6.88 5.90
N LYS A 555 -32.98 5.98 4.98
CA LYS A 555 -32.29 6.28 3.73
C LYS A 555 -33.24 6.26 2.50
N LEU A 556 -34.55 6.25 2.69
CA LEU A 556 -35.50 6.39 1.58
C LEU A 556 -35.47 7.78 0.92
N GLN A 557 -34.95 8.79 1.63
CA GLN A 557 -34.66 10.13 1.09
C GLN A 557 -33.21 10.48 1.31
N PRO A 558 -32.29 9.82 0.59
CA PRO A 558 -30.85 10.01 0.79
C PRO A 558 -30.38 11.32 0.15
N ASP A 559 -29.27 11.86 0.65
CA ASP A 559 -28.56 12.95 -0.05
C ASP A 559 -28.20 12.52 -1.49
N ALA A 560 -28.61 13.32 -2.47
CA ALA A 560 -28.47 12.98 -3.88
C ALA A 560 -26.99 12.80 -4.31
N ALA A 561 -26.04 13.57 -3.74
CA ALA A 561 -24.64 13.44 -4.07
C ALA A 561 -24.02 12.17 -3.45
N ARG A 562 -24.44 11.80 -2.24
CA ARG A 562 -24.04 10.54 -1.61
C ARG A 562 -24.60 9.34 -2.34
N LEU A 563 -25.84 9.41 -2.84
CA LEU A 563 -26.44 8.35 -3.66
C LEU A 563 -25.68 8.17 -4.97
N LEU A 564 -25.40 9.26 -5.68
CA LEU A 564 -24.61 9.24 -6.92
C LEU A 564 -23.21 8.64 -6.69
N PHE A 565 -22.52 9.07 -5.64
CA PHE A 565 -21.23 8.53 -5.26
C PHE A 565 -21.31 7.04 -4.88
N GLY A 566 -22.38 6.65 -4.17
CA GLY A 566 -22.63 5.27 -3.74
C GLY A 566 -22.76 4.28 -4.89
N LEU A 567 -23.26 4.68 -6.05
CA LEU A 567 -23.33 3.85 -7.25
C LEU A 567 -21.94 3.44 -7.78
N GLY A 568 -20.87 4.12 -7.35
CA GLY A 568 -19.51 3.78 -7.70
C GLY A 568 -19.21 3.94 -9.18
N ILE A 569 -19.83 4.93 -9.83
CA ILE A 569 -19.49 5.30 -11.22
C ILE A 569 -18.02 5.71 -11.25
N ARG A 570 -17.29 5.17 -12.20
CA ARG A 570 -15.85 5.41 -12.32
C ARG A 570 -15.56 6.91 -12.47
N HIS A 571 -14.47 7.39 -11.88
CA HIS A 571 -14.07 8.81 -11.87
C HIS A 571 -15.04 9.77 -11.18
N ILE A 572 -16.20 9.31 -10.69
CA ILE A 572 -17.12 10.12 -9.91
C ILE A 572 -16.90 9.86 -8.43
N GLY A 573 -15.99 10.65 -7.83
CA GLY A 573 -15.75 10.68 -6.40
C GLY A 573 -16.83 11.51 -5.65
N SER A 574 -16.74 11.54 -4.32
CA SER A 574 -17.70 12.29 -3.49
C SER A 574 -17.70 13.80 -3.79
N VAL A 575 -16.56 14.38 -4.15
CA VAL A 575 -16.46 15.79 -4.56
C VAL A 575 -17.09 15.99 -5.94
N THR A 576 -16.72 15.18 -6.93
CA THR A 576 -17.25 15.25 -8.29
C THR A 576 -18.76 15.06 -8.31
N ALA A 577 -19.30 14.14 -7.49
CA ALA A 577 -20.75 13.94 -7.36
C ALA A 577 -21.47 15.21 -6.88
N LYS A 578 -20.88 15.91 -5.90
CA LYS A 578 -21.39 17.20 -5.42
C LYS A 578 -21.32 18.28 -6.51
N ASP A 579 -20.20 18.38 -7.23
CA ASP A 579 -20.02 19.40 -8.25
C ASP A 579 -20.96 19.19 -9.44
N LEU A 580 -21.19 17.95 -9.84
CA LEU A 580 -22.23 17.60 -10.83
C LEU A 580 -23.60 18.03 -10.36
N LEU A 581 -24.00 17.73 -9.11
CA LEU A 581 -25.33 18.06 -8.61
C LEU A 581 -25.49 19.54 -8.23
N LYS A 582 -24.42 20.27 -7.92
CA LYS A 582 -24.46 21.74 -7.84
C LYS A 582 -24.93 22.36 -9.16
N ASN A 583 -24.55 21.78 -10.31
CA ASN A 583 -24.91 22.28 -11.64
C ASN A 583 -26.23 21.72 -12.13
N PHE A 584 -26.44 20.41 -12.06
CA PHE A 584 -27.65 19.75 -12.64
C PHE A 584 -28.82 19.65 -11.67
N ARG A 585 -28.61 19.92 -10.39
CA ARG A 585 -29.59 20.01 -9.29
C ARG A 585 -30.30 18.70 -8.95
N THR A 586 -30.73 17.92 -9.93
CA THR A 586 -31.50 16.69 -9.71
C THR A 586 -30.85 15.48 -10.37
N LEU A 587 -31.03 14.31 -9.80
CA LEU A 587 -30.54 13.06 -10.38
C LEU A 587 -31.20 12.72 -11.73
N PRO A 588 -32.53 12.94 -11.92
CA PRO A 588 -33.13 12.76 -13.25
C PRO A 588 -32.51 13.65 -14.33
N ARG A 589 -32.24 14.93 -14.01
CA ARG A 589 -31.57 15.85 -14.97
C ARG A 589 -30.16 15.39 -15.28
N LEU A 590 -29.41 14.94 -14.29
CA LEU A 590 -28.09 14.37 -14.49
C LEU A 590 -28.13 13.14 -15.42
N ALA A 591 -29.11 12.27 -15.25
CA ALA A 591 -29.29 11.11 -16.11
C ALA A 591 -29.63 11.48 -17.56
N GLU A 592 -30.46 12.51 -17.80
CA GLU A 592 -30.74 13.03 -19.14
C GLU A 592 -29.46 13.54 -19.81
N VAL A 593 -28.70 14.36 -19.09
CA VAL A 593 -27.42 14.91 -19.57
C VAL A 593 -26.42 13.78 -19.85
N GLY A 594 -26.27 12.80 -18.94
CA GLY A 594 -25.40 11.64 -19.14
C GLY A 594 -25.78 10.80 -20.36
N LYS A 595 -27.08 10.59 -20.61
CA LYS A 595 -27.58 9.89 -21.82
C LYS A 595 -27.24 10.67 -23.10
N ALA A 596 -27.39 11.98 -23.10
CA ALA A 596 -27.14 12.83 -24.28
C ALA A 596 -25.63 13.01 -24.56
N ALA A 597 -24.81 12.98 -23.53
CA ALA A 597 -23.36 13.25 -23.63
C ALA A 597 -22.60 12.29 -24.54
N ARG A 598 -23.13 11.12 -24.87
CA ARG A 598 -22.47 10.18 -25.79
C ARG A 598 -22.46 10.70 -27.21
N ASP A 599 -23.57 11.27 -27.67
CA ASP A 599 -23.80 11.62 -29.07
C ASP A 599 -23.74 13.13 -29.30
N ASP A 600 -23.79 13.97 -28.27
CA ASP A 600 -23.85 15.42 -28.33
C ASP A 600 -22.61 16.05 -27.69
N GLU A 601 -21.75 16.67 -28.51
CA GLU A 601 -20.54 17.34 -28.09
C GLU A 601 -20.81 18.56 -27.20
N ALA A 602 -21.90 19.30 -27.49
CA ALA A 602 -22.27 20.48 -26.71
C ALA A 602 -22.66 20.09 -25.27
N VAL A 603 -23.29 18.92 -25.09
CA VAL A 603 -23.60 18.37 -23.78
C VAL A 603 -22.32 17.90 -23.05
N ARG A 604 -21.35 17.31 -23.76
CA ARG A 604 -20.04 17.02 -23.17
C ARG A 604 -19.33 18.28 -22.70
N ASP A 605 -19.38 19.34 -23.51
CA ASP A 605 -18.80 20.64 -23.15
C ASP A 605 -19.52 21.26 -21.95
N GLU A 606 -20.83 21.09 -21.81
CA GLU A 606 -21.59 21.52 -20.63
C GLU A 606 -21.05 20.82 -19.37
N ILE A 607 -20.85 19.50 -19.41
CA ILE A 607 -20.30 18.72 -18.30
C ILE A 607 -18.86 19.17 -17.97
N THR A 608 -17.99 19.28 -18.98
CA THR A 608 -16.59 19.64 -18.79
C THR A 608 -16.36 21.12 -18.45
N SER A 609 -17.38 21.95 -18.61
CA SER A 609 -17.34 23.35 -18.13
C SER A 609 -17.38 23.50 -16.62
N ILE A 610 -17.74 22.42 -15.91
CA ILE A 610 -17.80 22.37 -14.45
C ILE A 610 -16.37 22.27 -13.90
N ASP A 611 -16.01 23.17 -12.96
CA ASP A 611 -14.66 23.16 -12.36
C ASP A 611 -14.37 21.81 -11.70
N GLY A 612 -13.20 21.24 -11.98
CA GLY A 612 -12.82 19.91 -11.48
C GLY A 612 -13.42 18.71 -12.23
N VAL A 613 -14.25 18.93 -13.27
CA VAL A 613 -14.83 17.88 -14.10
C VAL A 613 -14.17 17.85 -15.47
N GLY A 614 -13.34 16.86 -15.72
CA GLY A 614 -12.64 16.69 -17.00
C GLY A 614 -13.35 15.77 -17.99
N PRO A 615 -12.81 15.63 -19.21
CA PRO A 615 -13.37 14.76 -20.27
C PRO A 615 -13.58 13.31 -19.82
N THR A 616 -12.67 12.78 -19.00
CA THR A 616 -12.77 11.42 -18.45
C THR A 616 -14.02 11.21 -17.59
N VAL A 617 -14.44 12.23 -16.83
CA VAL A 617 -15.67 12.16 -16.02
C VAL A 617 -16.90 12.22 -16.90
N ALA A 618 -16.89 13.11 -17.92
CA ALA A 618 -17.97 13.21 -18.88
C ALA A 618 -18.16 11.90 -19.65
N GLN A 619 -17.08 11.29 -20.08
CA GLN A 619 -17.10 9.98 -20.75
C GLN A 619 -17.63 8.88 -19.83
N ALA A 620 -17.15 8.79 -18.59
CA ALA A 620 -17.62 7.79 -17.63
C ALA A 620 -19.12 7.91 -17.30
N LEU A 621 -19.63 9.15 -17.23
CA LEU A 621 -21.05 9.42 -17.06
C LEU A 621 -21.85 8.97 -18.29
N ALA A 622 -21.38 9.30 -19.49
CA ALA A 622 -22.00 8.89 -20.74
C ALA A 622 -22.02 7.37 -20.89
N ASP A 623 -20.93 6.68 -20.61
CA ASP A 623 -20.83 5.22 -20.69
C ASP A 623 -21.76 4.53 -19.67
N PHE A 624 -21.81 5.05 -18.43
CA PHE A 624 -22.72 4.50 -17.42
C PHE A 624 -24.17 4.54 -17.87
N PHE A 625 -24.64 5.66 -18.41
CA PHE A 625 -26.03 5.81 -18.88
C PHE A 625 -26.29 5.24 -20.27
N HIS A 626 -25.25 4.91 -21.02
CA HIS A 626 -25.40 4.16 -22.27
C HIS A 626 -25.70 2.69 -22.04
N GLU A 627 -25.09 2.08 -21.01
CA GLU A 627 -25.27 0.67 -20.69
C GLU A 627 -26.70 0.37 -20.23
N PRO A 628 -27.49 -0.47 -20.95
CA PRO A 628 -28.88 -0.74 -20.61
C PRO A 628 -29.09 -1.24 -19.19
N HIS A 629 -28.18 -2.08 -18.68
CA HIS A 629 -28.29 -2.65 -17.34
C HIS A 629 -28.07 -1.62 -16.24
N ASN A 630 -27.13 -0.71 -16.43
CA ASN A 630 -26.91 0.38 -15.48
C ASN A 630 -28.13 1.30 -15.40
N ARG A 631 -28.80 1.55 -16.56
CA ARG A 631 -30.07 2.30 -16.59
C ARG A 631 -31.17 1.57 -15.84
N ALA A 632 -31.31 0.26 -16.05
CA ALA A 632 -32.29 -0.54 -15.35
C ALA A 632 -32.07 -0.50 -13.82
N VAL A 633 -30.84 -0.64 -13.36
CA VAL A 633 -30.49 -0.52 -11.94
C VAL A 633 -30.75 0.90 -11.41
N TRP A 634 -30.44 1.93 -12.19
CA TRP A 634 -30.73 3.32 -11.84
C TRP A 634 -32.21 3.58 -11.70
N ASP A 635 -33.02 3.15 -12.68
CA ASP A 635 -34.45 3.36 -12.69
C ASP A 635 -35.16 2.55 -11.56
N ASP A 636 -34.68 1.32 -11.31
CA ASP A 636 -35.17 0.47 -10.22
C ASP A 636 -34.83 1.09 -8.85
N LEU A 637 -33.61 1.59 -8.66
CA LEU A 637 -33.20 2.25 -7.42
C LEU A 637 -34.05 3.52 -7.15
N LEU A 638 -34.27 4.35 -8.16
CA LEU A 638 -35.08 5.56 -8.01
C LEU A 638 -36.58 5.27 -7.87
N SER A 639 -37.03 4.03 -8.12
CA SER A 639 -38.39 3.62 -7.74
C SER A 639 -38.54 3.36 -6.24
N GLU A 640 -37.47 3.01 -5.55
CA GLU A 640 -37.44 2.73 -4.11
C GLU A 640 -37.11 3.95 -3.25
N VAL A 641 -36.29 4.88 -3.79
CA VAL A 641 -35.81 6.06 -3.05
C VAL A 641 -36.21 7.36 -3.74
N SER A 642 -36.44 8.39 -2.95
CA SER A 642 -36.81 9.72 -3.43
C SER A 642 -35.84 10.79 -2.93
N PRO A 643 -34.61 10.87 -3.49
CA PRO A 643 -33.63 11.86 -3.08
C PRO A 643 -34.17 13.28 -3.32
N PRO A 644 -34.05 14.20 -2.34
CA PRO A 644 -34.44 15.59 -2.56
C PRO A 644 -33.52 16.25 -3.60
N ASP A 645 -34.02 17.30 -4.20
CA ASP A 645 -33.20 18.15 -5.08
C ASP A 645 -31.99 18.68 -4.32
N TYR A 646 -30.84 18.70 -4.99
CA TYR A 646 -29.60 19.17 -4.38
C TYR A 646 -29.67 20.69 -4.18
N ILE A 647 -29.85 21.11 -2.93
CA ILE A 647 -29.88 22.51 -2.55
C ILE A 647 -28.45 22.95 -2.21
N VAL A 648 -27.96 23.97 -2.90
CA VAL A 648 -26.75 24.66 -2.45
C VAL A 648 -27.21 25.63 -1.35
N GLU A 649 -26.83 25.33 -0.12
CA GLU A 649 -27.03 26.29 0.99
C GLU A 649 -26.16 27.53 0.69
N THR A 650 -26.81 28.59 0.22
CA THR A 650 -26.17 29.87 -0.04
C THR A 650 -26.67 30.89 0.96
N ARG A 651 -25.75 31.67 1.52
CA ARG A 651 -26.10 32.86 2.30
C ARG A 651 -26.50 33.97 1.34
N ASP A 652 -27.50 34.75 1.71
CA ASP A 652 -27.85 35.96 0.95
C ASP A 652 -26.68 36.93 1.02
N SER A 653 -26.06 37.25 -0.11
CA SER A 653 -24.86 38.08 -0.18
C SER A 653 -24.82 38.95 -1.42
N ALA A 654 -24.01 40.00 -1.37
CA ALA A 654 -23.78 40.92 -2.50
C ALA A 654 -23.13 40.23 -3.72
N VAL A 655 -22.62 39.00 -3.55
CA VAL A 655 -21.97 38.21 -4.61
C VAL A 655 -22.78 37.00 -5.04
N ALA A 656 -23.99 36.79 -4.49
CA ALA A 656 -24.86 35.69 -4.88
C ALA A 656 -25.17 35.76 -6.39
N GLY A 657 -24.99 34.63 -7.08
CA GLY A 657 -25.18 34.52 -8.54
C GLY A 657 -24.02 35.08 -9.39
N LYS A 658 -23.02 35.74 -8.80
CA LYS A 658 -21.83 36.27 -9.52
C LYS A 658 -20.75 35.23 -9.69
N THR A 659 -20.01 35.35 -10.79
CA THR A 659 -18.79 34.55 -11.03
C THR A 659 -17.57 35.27 -10.47
N VAL A 660 -16.92 34.68 -9.49
CA VAL A 660 -15.75 35.24 -8.77
C VAL A 660 -14.48 34.48 -9.12
N VAL A 661 -13.38 35.18 -9.38
CA VAL A 661 -12.07 34.60 -9.67
C VAL A 661 -11.06 35.07 -8.63
N PHE A 662 -10.36 34.14 -7.99
CA PHE A 662 -9.27 34.45 -7.06
C PHE A 662 -7.91 34.36 -7.77
N THR A 663 -7.05 35.35 -7.63
CA THR A 663 -5.74 35.42 -8.31
C THR A 663 -4.67 36.04 -7.41
N GLY A 664 -3.40 35.76 -7.72
CA GLY A 664 -2.28 36.19 -6.87
C GLY A 664 -2.04 35.24 -5.69
N LYS A 665 -1.15 35.62 -4.80
CA LYS A 665 -0.91 34.91 -3.52
C LYS A 665 -1.81 35.53 -2.47
N LEU A 666 -2.88 34.85 -2.09
CA LEU A 666 -3.71 35.27 -0.98
C LEU A 666 -2.91 35.16 0.33
N GLU A 667 -2.97 36.16 1.20
CA GLU A 667 -2.19 36.25 2.43
C GLU A 667 -2.95 35.77 3.65
N THR A 668 -4.28 35.92 3.65
CA THR A 668 -5.14 35.64 4.81
C THR A 668 -5.82 34.27 4.74
N MET A 669 -5.87 33.65 3.53
CA MET A 669 -6.54 32.38 3.32
C MET A 669 -5.94 31.61 2.14
N SER A 670 -6.16 30.30 2.08
CA SER A 670 -5.83 29.51 0.90
C SER A 670 -6.83 29.78 -0.24
N ARG A 671 -6.45 29.45 -1.48
CA ARG A 671 -7.38 29.55 -2.63
C ARG A 671 -8.61 28.68 -2.49
N ASP A 672 -8.45 27.51 -1.86
CA ASP A 672 -9.56 26.57 -1.67
C ASP A 672 -10.52 27.10 -0.59
N GLU A 673 -10.02 27.73 0.46
CA GLU A 673 -10.85 28.46 1.45
C GLU A 673 -11.58 29.63 0.82
N ALA A 674 -10.90 30.42 -0.02
CA ALA A 674 -11.52 31.54 -0.72
C ALA A 674 -12.65 31.08 -1.66
N LYS A 675 -12.44 29.99 -2.41
CA LYS A 675 -13.46 29.37 -3.24
C LYS A 675 -14.65 28.87 -2.41
N ALA A 676 -14.38 28.16 -1.32
CA ALA A 676 -15.42 27.67 -0.41
C ALA A 676 -16.25 28.80 0.20
N GLN A 677 -15.61 29.92 0.57
CA GLN A 677 -16.31 31.11 1.04
C GLN A 677 -17.22 31.72 -0.04
N ALA A 678 -16.69 31.85 -1.28
CA ALA A 678 -17.48 32.36 -2.41
C ALA A 678 -18.70 31.50 -2.68
N GLU A 679 -18.54 30.18 -2.69
CA GLU A 679 -19.62 29.21 -2.89
C GLU A 679 -20.65 29.27 -1.75
N ALA A 680 -20.23 29.39 -0.50
CA ALA A 680 -21.10 29.57 0.66
C ALA A 680 -21.90 30.89 0.59
N LEU A 681 -21.38 31.90 -0.09
CA LEU A 681 -22.03 33.19 -0.36
C LEU A 681 -22.89 33.16 -1.63
N GLY A 682 -23.08 32.01 -2.27
CA GLY A 682 -23.88 31.85 -3.48
C GLY A 682 -23.22 32.34 -4.76
N ALA A 683 -21.92 32.63 -4.73
CA ALA A 683 -21.15 32.98 -5.92
C ALA A 683 -20.61 31.71 -6.61
N LYS A 684 -20.34 31.80 -7.91
CA LYS A 684 -19.67 30.75 -8.68
C LYS A 684 -18.16 31.06 -8.69
N ALA A 685 -17.35 30.21 -8.03
CA ALA A 685 -15.90 30.34 -8.10
C ALA A 685 -15.37 29.78 -9.44
N SER A 686 -14.53 30.56 -10.13
CA SER A 686 -13.93 30.14 -11.43
C SER A 686 -12.41 30.22 -11.39
N GLY A 687 -11.75 29.28 -12.09
CA GLY A 687 -10.29 29.24 -12.19
C GLY A 687 -9.70 30.22 -13.22
N SER A 688 -10.51 30.80 -14.13
CA SER A 688 -10.05 31.68 -15.20
C SER A 688 -10.92 32.91 -15.37
N VAL A 689 -10.31 34.03 -15.77
CA VAL A 689 -11.02 35.29 -16.08
C VAL A 689 -11.53 35.27 -17.51
N SER A 690 -12.83 35.51 -17.69
CA SER A 690 -13.51 35.58 -18.99
C SER A 690 -14.54 36.73 -19.01
N ALA A 691 -15.21 36.96 -20.14
CA ALA A 691 -16.30 37.92 -20.25
C ALA A 691 -17.52 37.60 -19.34
N LYS A 692 -17.57 36.40 -18.76
CA LYS A 692 -18.61 35.96 -17.78
C LYS A 692 -18.16 36.15 -16.33
N THR A 693 -16.99 36.71 -16.08
CA THR A 693 -16.48 36.95 -14.73
C THR A 693 -17.01 38.30 -14.24
N ASP A 694 -17.63 38.31 -13.07
CA ASP A 694 -18.24 39.51 -12.49
C ASP A 694 -17.33 40.20 -11.50
N LEU A 695 -16.43 39.43 -10.82
CA LEU A 695 -15.56 39.95 -9.78
C LEU A 695 -14.23 39.19 -9.77
N VAL A 696 -13.15 39.91 -9.57
CA VAL A 696 -11.82 39.31 -9.34
C VAL A 696 -11.29 39.76 -8.00
N VAL A 697 -10.91 38.80 -7.14
CA VAL A 697 -10.23 39.04 -5.86
C VAL A 697 -8.75 38.81 -6.08
N ALA A 698 -7.95 39.87 -5.91
CA ALA A 698 -6.55 39.89 -6.25
C ALA A 698 -5.66 40.05 -5.01
N GLY A 699 -4.89 38.99 -4.69
CA GLY A 699 -3.77 39.08 -3.74
C GLY A 699 -2.48 39.58 -4.40
N PRO A 700 -1.39 39.77 -3.62
CA PRO A 700 -0.08 40.17 -4.12
C PRO A 700 0.41 39.26 -5.26
N GLY A 701 0.95 39.86 -6.32
CA GLY A 701 1.48 39.15 -7.49
C GLY A 701 0.41 38.65 -8.47
N ALA A 702 -0.78 39.21 -8.47
CA ALA A 702 -1.90 38.88 -9.37
C ALA A 702 -1.66 39.29 -10.84
N GLY A 703 -0.64 38.70 -11.48
CA GLY A 703 -0.11 39.07 -12.81
C GLY A 703 -1.11 39.08 -13.98
N SER A 704 -1.09 38.05 -14.83
CA SER A 704 -1.84 38.02 -16.11
C SER A 704 -3.37 38.04 -15.95
N LYS A 705 -3.92 37.45 -14.89
CA LYS A 705 -5.37 37.40 -14.66
C LYS A 705 -5.94 38.78 -14.24
N ALA A 706 -5.22 39.55 -13.43
CA ALA A 706 -5.63 40.90 -13.08
C ALA A 706 -5.57 41.85 -14.29
N LYS A 707 -4.57 41.71 -15.17
CA LYS A 707 -4.50 42.45 -16.45
C LYS A 707 -5.68 42.11 -17.32
N LYS A 708 -6.01 40.83 -17.46
CA LYS A 708 -7.15 40.39 -18.30
C LYS A 708 -8.49 40.86 -17.71
N ALA A 709 -8.62 40.96 -16.39
CA ALA A 709 -9.81 41.52 -15.75
C ALA A 709 -9.98 42.99 -16.11
N ALA A 710 -8.89 43.78 -16.02
CA ALA A 710 -8.89 45.19 -16.41
C ALA A 710 -9.23 45.40 -17.92
N GLU A 711 -8.70 44.55 -18.82
CA GLU A 711 -9.01 44.57 -20.26
C GLU A 711 -10.48 44.27 -20.54
N LEU A 712 -11.12 43.42 -19.71
CA LEU A 712 -12.53 43.05 -19.86
C LEU A 712 -13.47 43.93 -19.03
N GLY A 713 -12.95 44.94 -18.30
CA GLY A 713 -13.77 45.85 -17.48
C GLY A 713 -14.38 45.16 -16.24
N VAL A 714 -13.80 44.04 -15.82
CA VAL A 714 -14.25 43.29 -14.62
C VAL A 714 -13.75 43.99 -13.37
N GLU A 715 -14.61 44.13 -12.37
CA GLU A 715 -14.27 44.69 -11.06
C GLU A 715 -13.18 43.85 -10.37
N VAL A 716 -12.14 44.54 -9.84
CA VAL A 716 -11.06 43.87 -9.11
C VAL A 716 -11.01 44.46 -7.71
N ILE A 717 -11.12 43.57 -6.71
CA ILE A 717 -11.00 43.94 -5.30
C ILE A 717 -9.80 43.22 -4.64
N ASP A 718 -9.38 43.67 -3.46
CA ASP A 718 -8.37 42.99 -2.66
C ASP A 718 -8.98 42.04 -1.62
N GLU A 719 -8.13 41.33 -0.88
CA GLU A 719 -8.57 40.38 0.17
C GLU A 719 -9.32 41.08 1.32
N VAL A 720 -9.03 42.33 1.60
CA VAL A 720 -9.68 43.11 2.70
C VAL A 720 -11.13 43.36 2.30
N ALA A 721 -11.35 43.90 1.10
CA ALA A 721 -12.69 44.13 0.57
C ALA A 721 -13.49 42.79 0.43
N TRP A 722 -12.83 41.69 0.09
CA TRP A 722 -13.45 40.38 0.10
C TRP A 722 -13.88 39.93 1.51
N ALA A 723 -13.01 40.11 2.50
CA ALA A 723 -13.33 39.83 3.90
C ALA A 723 -14.53 40.65 4.42
N GLU A 724 -14.66 41.90 3.97
CA GLU A 724 -15.82 42.74 4.30
C GLU A 724 -17.11 42.19 3.70
N ILE A 725 -17.08 41.69 2.46
CA ILE A 725 -18.23 41.04 1.81
C ILE A 725 -18.63 39.77 2.56
N VAL A 726 -17.65 38.94 2.98
CA VAL A 726 -17.88 37.73 3.78
C VAL A 726 -18.49 38.06 5.13
N ALA A 727 -17.95 39.09 5.82
CA ALA A 727 -18.44 39.53 7.12
C ALA A 727 -19.85 40.14 7.05
N ALA A 728 -20.19 40.85 5.98
CA ALA A 728 -21.51 41.45 5.78
C ALA A 728 -22.61 40.42 5.53
N ALA A 729 -22.25 39.20 5.09
CA ALA A 729 -23.18 38.09 4.85
C ALA A 729 -23.39 37.16 6.06
N GLY A 730 -22.78 37.44 7.21
CA GLY A 730 -22.96 36.76 8.50
C GLY A 730 -21.99 35.64 8.74
#